data_d37a3b965107b9a28197179507f2375d
#
_entry.id   d37a3b965107b9a28197179507f2375d
#
_cell.length_a   1.000
_cell.length_b   1.000
_cell.length_c   1.000
_cell.angle_alpha   90.00
_cell.angle_beta   90.00
_cell.angle_gamma   90.00
#
_symmetry.space_group_name_H-M   'P 1'
#
loop_
_entity.id
_entity.type
_entity.pdbx_description
1 polymer ?
#
loop_
_entity_poly.entity_id
_entity_poly.type
_entity_poly.pdbx_seq_one_letter_code
_entity_poly.pdbx_strand_id
1 'polypeptide(L)'
;MTQYHVSAQVAKTNGAGSAADPFLTIGQAAAIARAGDEVVVHAGTYRESVDPRFGGESATNRIVYRAAAGEPRPVITGSERIDTWQPEGDGVWKAVIPNAFFNGYNPYVETVFGDWTVYPDPKVEVRHLGDVYLNGKSFYEVASLDKVRNPQRWDTGRDAATDSIVPLIDPDATVNVWCCAVDDEATTIWANFHEADPNAELTEINVRETCFYPSRPFVNYITVSGFEMAQSACPYTPPTADQVGLVGPHWSRGWIIENNRIHDAKCSAISLGKEISTGDNESTRTHRKSGYQYQKEAVYKALHAGWEKGVVGGHVVRGNVIYDCGQNGVVGHMGCAFSLIEGNHIYHIGTKREFFGWEVAAIKMHAAVDAVVRGNRVHDSVLGMWLDWQAQGTVVDSNVFYRNTRDVMTEVTHGPITFMNNVFASEFSFDDYAQGAAFVNNLFAGRIRHTAVLDRSTPYHFPHVTDVAGEAFVYGGDDRYINNLFLAVGDSAKPLRTADAAGAAGMAEAGTAFFDGYPCSLAEYEQLIEEAGLGDEELYRSVKQPVLLASNAYVSGAKAASGEAEAVVSDDGSSLALRETDDELWMTISLPESIRSATGPVISTADLGQPRIVEEYFENPDGSPIVVDRDITGAARGACSARGPLAAYGDGEVLIWSK
;
A
#
# COMPACT_ATOMS: atom_id res chain seq x y z
N MET A 1 -3.68 17.78 31.29
CA MET A 1 -4.44 16.77 30.52
C MET A 1 -5.90 17.05 30.73
N THR A 2 -6.59 17.52 29.72
CA THR A 2 -8.03 17.71 29.69
C THR A 2 -8.65 16.58 28.90
N GLN A 3 -9.79 16.05 29.34
CA GLN A 3 -10.57 15.09 28.61
C GLN A 3 -11.82 15.77 28.06
N TYR A 4 -11.95 15.81 26.74
CA TYR A 4 -13.13 16.31 26.04
C TYR A 4 -13.99 15.14 25.59
N HIS A 5 -15.30 15.27 25.76
CA HIS A 5 -16.29 14.29 25.31
C HIS A 5 -17.07 14.83 24.12
N VAL A 6 -17.30 13.97 23.14
CA VAL A 6 -18.06 14.27 21.92
C VAL A 6 -19.16 13.21 21.74
N SER A 7 -20.41 13.66 21.49
CA SER A 7 -21.54 12.75 21.25
C SER A 7 -22.49 13.31 20.19
N ALA A 8 -22.73 12.58 19.12
CA ALA A 8 -23.69 12.93 18.08
C ALA A 8 -25.15 12.87 18.53
N GLN A 9 -25.44 12.38 19.75
CA GLN A 9 -26.79 12.20 20.28
C GLN A 9 -27.27 13.39 21.13
N VAL A 10 -26.43 14.42 21.31
CA VAL A 10 -26.82 15.60 22.10
C VAL A 10 -27.64 16.57 21.25
N ALA A 11 -28.68 17.16 21.90
CA ALA A 11 -29.56 18.13 21.23
C ALA A 11 -28.96 19.55 21.13
N LYS A 12 -27.84 19.81 21.81
CA LYS A 12 -27.22 21.14 21.89
C LYS A 12 -26.02 21.24 20.98
N THR A 13 -25.93 22.32 20.22
CA THR A 13 -24.77 22.61 19.34
C THR A 13 -23.60 23.28 20.06
N ASN A 14 -23.77 23.70 21.34
CA ASN A 14 -22.79 24.47 22.11
C ASN A 14 -22.47 23.83 23.48
N GLY A 15 -22.28 22.50 23.51
CA GLY A 15 -21.81 21.80 24.71
C GLY A 15 -20.45 22.33 25.19
N ALA A 16 -20.11 22.09 26.46
CA ALA A 16 -18.85 22.50 27.08
C ALA A 16 -17.70 21.48 26.86
N GLY A 17 -17.98 20.34 26.23
CA GLY A 17 -17.02 19.26 26.01
C GLY A 17 -16.75 18.40 27.23
N SER A 18 -17.53 18.50 28.30
CA SER A 18 -17.44 17.60 29.46
C SER A 18 -18.27 16.32 29.24
N ALA A 19 -18.04 15.29 30.05
CA ALA A 19 -18.87 14.08 30.02
C ALA A 19 -20.37 14.34 30.26
N ALA A 20 -20.72 15.36 31.06
CA ALA A 20 -22.09 15.74 31.35
C ALA A 20 -22.71 16.69 30.30
N ASP A 21 -21.88 17.38 29.52
CA ASP A 21 -22.28 18.33 28.49
C ASP A 21 -21.31 18.23 27.30
N PRO A 22 -21.33 17.11 26.53
CA PRO A 22 -20.36 16.83 25.46
C PRO A 22 -20.56 17.76 24.25
N PHE A 23 -19.53 17.91 23.46
CA PHE A 23 -19.61 18.53 22.15
C PHE A 23 -20.48 17.68 21.18
N LEU A 24 -21.09 18.34 20.21
CA LEU A 24 -21.89 17.68 19.19
C LEU A 24 -20.98 17.06 18.09
N THR A 25 -19.87 17.74 17.74
CA THR A 25 -18.96 17.34 16.65
C THR A 25 -17.54 17.17 17.15
N ILE A 26 -16.78 16.30 16.46
CA ILE A 26 -15.35 16.08 16.76
C ILE A 26 -14.56 17.36 16.44
N GLY A 27 -14.96 18.08 15.39
CA GLY A 27 -14.36 19.35 14.99
C GLY A 27 -14.40 20.43 16.09
N GLN A 28 -15.44 20.44 16.95
CA GLN A 28 -15.48 21.36 18.09
C GLN A 28 -14.35 21.08 19.10
N ALA A 29 -14.08 19.82 19.39
CA ALA A 29 -12.95 19.42 20.23
C ALA A 29 -11.60 19.67 19.52
N ALA A 30 -11.51 19.35 18.23
CA ALA A 30 -10.31 19.52 17.41
C ALA A 30 -9.85 20.99 17.32
N ALA A 31 -10.79 21.93 17.39
CA ALA A 31 -10.50 23.36 17.37
C ALA A 31 -9.78 23.86 18.65
N ILE A 32 -9.86 23.13 19.76
CA ILE A 32 -9.36 23.61 21.06
C ILE A 32 -8.39 22.66 21.77
N ALA A 33 -8.41 21.38 21.47
CA ALA A 33 -7.51 20.38 22.08
C ALA A 33 -6.04 20.77 21.94
N ARG A 34 -5.25 20.53 22.97
CA ARG A 34 -3.82 20.87 23.09
C ARG A 34 -3.01 19.63 23.44
N ALA A 35 -1.70 19.74 23.34
CA ALA A 35 -0.75 18.71 23.74
C ALA A 35 -1.07 18.15 25.14
N GLY A 36 -1.19 16.84 25.23
CA GLY A 36 -1.58 16.12 26.44
C GLY A 36 -3.10 15.95 26.64
N ASP A 37 -3.94 16.54 25.79
CA ASP A 37 -5.40 16.38 25.90
C ASP A 37 -5.88 15.12 25.18
N GLU A 38 -7.05 14.63 25.63
CA GLU A 38 -7.74 13.47 25.09
C GLU A 38 -9.15 13.85 24.63
N VAL A 39 -9.53 13.44 23.42
CA VAL A 39 -10.88 13.60 22.87
C VAL A 39 -11.53 12.21 22.81
N VAL A 40 -12.53 12.01 23.66
CA VAL A 40 -13.30 10.75 23.76
C VAL A 40 -14.58 10.90 22.95
N VAL A 41 -14.68 10.11 21.90
CA VAL A 41 -15.80 10.17 20.96
C VAL A 41 -16.74 8.99 21.22
N HIS A 42 -17.99 9.32 21.58
CA HIS A 42 -19.04 8.34 21.88
C HIS A 42 -19.66 7.78 20.59
N ALA A 43 -20.32 6.64 20.71
CA ALA A 43 -20.98 5.98 19.58
C ALA A 43 -21.93 6.92 18.84
N GLY A 44 -21.89 6.88 17.51
CA GLY A 44 -22.69 7.71 16.62
C GLY A 44 -22.06 7.87 15.24
N THR A 45 -22.79 8.48 14.32
CA THR A 45 -22.30 8.83 12.98
C THR A 45 -21.99 10.33 12.93
N TYR A 46 -20.77 10.65 12.60
CA TYR A 46 -20.23 12.00 12.49
C TYR A 46 -19.97 12.31 11.02
N ARG A 47 -20.84 13.13 10.42
CA ARG A 47 -20.75 13.56 9.02
C ARG A 47 -19.94 14.84 8.93
N GLU A 48 -18.63 14.68 9.08
CA GLU A 48 -17.71 15.82 9.13
C GLU A 48 -16.31 15.44 8.60
N SER A 49 -15.53 16.44 8.25
CA SER A 49 -14.08 16.34 8.06
C SER A 49 -13.42 16.96 9.28
N VAL A 50 -12.69 16.16 10.05
CA VAL A 50 -12.01 16.61 11.27
C VAL A 50 -10.67 17.21 10.90
N ASP A 51 -10.50 18.52 11.15
CA ASP A 51 -9.27 19.28 10.96
C ASP A 51 -8.65 19.66 12.32
N PRO A 52 -7.66 18.92 12.82
CA PRO A 52 -7.01 19.24 14.09
C PRO A 52 -6.25 20.56 14.02
N ARG A 53 -6.68 21.52 14.80
CA ARG A 53 -6.04 22.86 14.83
C ARG A 53 -4.64 22.83 15.44
N PHE A 54 -4.35 21.93 16.36
CA PHE A 54 -3.10 21.85 17.11
C PHE A 54 -2.59 20.42 17.10
N GLY A 55 -1.27 20.28 17.24
CA GLY A 55 -0.60 19.01 17.45
C GLY A 55 -0.14 18.80 18.89
N GLY A 56 0.33 17.60 19.19
CA GLY A 56 1.14 17.30 20.36
C GLY A 56 2.55 17.89 20.23
N GLU A 57 3.32 17.83 21.32
CA GLU A 57 4.68 18.36 21.41
C GLU A 57 5.75 17.29 21.34
N SER A 58 5.40 16.05 21.71
CA SER A 58 6.32 14.91 21.72
C SER A 58 5.60 13.58 21.64
N ALA A 59 6.36 12.50 21.54
CA ALA A 59 5.82 11.13 21.58
C ALA A 59 5.04 10.81 22.87
N THR A 60 5.36 11.46 23.99
CA THR A 60 4.71 11.29 25.30
C THR A 60 3.73 12.39 25.64
N ASN A 61 3.67 13.46 24.85
CA ASN A 61 2.76 14.59 25.05
C ASN A 61 1.94 14.85 23.78
N ARG A 62 1.08 13.88 23.45
CA ARG A 62 0.24 13.82 22.23
C ARG A 62 -1.11 14.47 22.44
N ILE A 63 -1.84 14.70 21.35
CA ILE A 63 -3.29 14.81 21.40
C ILE A 63 -3.87 13.47 20.96
N VAL A 64 -4.75 12.91 21.78
CA VAL A 64 -5.35 11.59 21.51
C VAL A 64 -6.83 11.77 21.17
N TYR A 65 -7.21 11.34 19.97
CA TYR A 65 -8.60 11.18 19.56
C TYR A 65 -8.91 9.68 19.58
N ARG A 66 -9.87 9.29 20.40
CA ARG A 66 -10.22 7.86 20.50
C ARG A 66 -11.70 7.61 20.70
N ALA A 67 -12.14 6.43 20.30
CA ALA A 67 -13.47 5.92 20.62
C ALA A 67 -13.66 5.74 22.14
N ALA A 68 -14.87 5.95 22.62
CA ALA A 68 -15.26 5.64 23.99
C ALA A 68 -15.21 4.14 24.24
N ALA A 69 -14.56 3.73 25.33
CA ALA A 69 -14.40 2.31 25.65
C ALA A 69 -15.75 1.65 26.00
N GLY A 70 -15.98 0.45 25.50
CA GLY A 70 -17.19 -0.34 25.79
C GLY A 70 -18.44 0.09 25.01
N GLU A 71 -18.31 1.04 24.09
CA GLU A 71 -19.38 1.48 23.20
C GLU A 71 -19.16 0.94 21.77
N PRO A 72 -20.20 0.90 20.92
CA PRO A 72 -20.03 0.71 19.50
C PRO A 72 -19.06 1.73 18.90
N ARG A 73 -18.32 1.34 17.88
CA ARG A 73 -17.32 2.18 17.23
C ARG A 73 -17.99 3.43 16.62
N PRO A 74 -17.54 4.65 16.92
CA PRO A 74 -18.04 5.84 16.25
C PRO A 74 -17.59 5.89 14.80
N VAL A 75 -18.50 6.32 13.91
CA VAL A 75 -18.29 6.40 12.46
C VAL A 75 -18.04 7.85 12.06
N ILE A 76 -16.90 8.14 11.44
CA ILE A 76 -16.64 9.42 10.77
C ILE A 76 -16.81 9.16 9.27
N THR A 77 -17.71 9.88 8.61
CA THR A 77 -17.99 9.63 7.19
C THR A 77 -17.90 10.88 6.33
N GLY A 78 -17.32 10.71 5.14
CA GLY A 78 -17.26 11.73 4.10
C GLY A 78 -18.58 11.91 3.35
N SER A 79 -19.59 11.08 3.62
CA SER A 79 -20.88 11.10 2.92
C SER A 79 -21.97 11.90 3.62
N GLU A 80 -23.03 12.19 2.87
CA GLU A 80 -24.32 12.66 3.34
C GLU A 80 -25.44 11.74 2.88
N ARG A 81 -26.48 11.60 3.73
CA ARG A 81 -27.70 10.88 3.39
C ARG A 81 -28.55 11.72 2.42
N ILE A 82 -29.04 11.08 1.36
CA ILE A 82 -29.98 11.67 0.41
C ILE A 82 -31.29 10.88 0.46
N ASP A 83 -32.38 11.55 0.77
CA ASP A 83 -33.75 11.00 0.86
C ASP A 83 -34.74 11.73 -0.05
N THR A 84 -34.25 12.43 -1.06
CA THR A 84 -35.00 13.24 -2.02
C THR A 84 -34.95 12.68 -3.44
N TRP A 85 -34.73 11.37 -3.57
CA TRP A 85 -34.70 10.70 -4.84
C TRP A 85 -36.05 10.66 -5.51
N GLN A 86 -36.10 10.94 -6.82
CA GLN A 86 -37.30 10.92 -7.67
C GLN A 86 -37.22 9.77 -8.67
N PRO A 87 -38.26 8.93 -8.81
CA PRO A 87 -38.26 7.82 -9.75
C PRO A 87 -38.27 8.30 -11.19
N GLU A 88 -37.43 7.70 -12.04
CA GLU A 88 -37.36 7.93 -13.50
C GLU A 88 -37.82 6.70 -14.31
N GLY A 89 -38.26 5.62 -13.64
CA GLY A 89 -38.70 4.36 -14.23
C GLY A 89 -37.57 3.33 -14.36
N ASP A 90 -37.94 2.06 -14.52
CA ASP A 90 -37.00 0.94 -14.73
C ASP A 90 -35.89 0.79 -13.67
N GLY A 91 -36.21 1.07 -12.41
CA GLY A 91 -35.25 1.02 -11.29
C GLY A 91 -34.33 2.23 -11.20
N VAL A 92 -34.41 3.18 -12.12
CA VAL A 92 -33.61 4.40 -12.13
C VAL A 92 -34.27 5.50 -11.31
N TRP A 93 -33.48 6.14 -10.49
CA TRP A 93 -33.87 7.30 -9.67
C TRP A 93 -32.89 8.45 -9.90
N LYS A 94 -33.41 9.67 -9.68
CA LYS A 94 -32.66 10.92 -9.83
C LYS A 94 -32.69 11.74 -8.54
N ALA A 95 -31.55 12.27 -8.13
CA ALA A 95 -31.43 13.30 -7.12
C ALA A 95 -30.90 14.59 -7.75
N VAL A 96 -31.50 15.73 -7.45
CA VAL A 96 -31.03 17.07 -7.87
C VAL A 96 -30.58 17.83 -6.62
N ILE A 97 -29.29 18.11 -6.53
CA ILE A 97 -28.63 18.63 -5.33
C ILE A 97 -28.07 20.01 -5.67
N PRO A 98 -28.48 21.09 -4.98
CA PRO A 98 -27.88 22.40 -5.21
C PRO A 98 -26.37 22.38 -4.98
N ASN A 99 -25.60 23.03 -5.87
CA ASN A 99 -24.12 23.03 -5.74
C ASN A 99 -23.62 23.64 -4.43
N ALA A 100 -24.41 24.53 -3.81
CA ALA A 100 -24.11 25.07 -2.48
C ALA A 100 -24.07 23.99 -1.36
N PHE A 101 -24.70 22.84 -1.55
CA PHE A 101 -24.66 21.71 -0.62
C PHE A 101 -23.24 21.18 -0.40
N PHE A 102 -22.39 21.24 -1.41
CA PHE A 102 -21.03 20.72 -1.39
C PHE A 102 -20.01 21.68 -0.72
N ASN A 103 -20.46 22.84 -0.25
CA ASN A 103 -19.63 23.80 0.50
C ASN A 103 -18.26 24.11 -0.15
N GLY A 104 -18.24 24.22 -1.48
CA GLY A 104 -17.04 24.56 -2.25
C GLY A 104 -16.18 23.40 -2.73
N TYR A 105 -16.45 22.18 -2.30
CA TYR A 105 -15.82 20.96 -2.80
C TYR A 105 -16.88 20.01 -3.39
N ASN A 106 -17.03 20.00 -4.70
CA ASN A 106 -18.01 19.14 -5.37
C ASN A 106 -17.31 17.95 -6.04
N PRO A 107 -17.33 16.75 -5.44
CA PRO A 107 -16.67 15.57 -5.99
C PRO A 107 -17.28 15.05 -7.30
N TYR A 108 -18.44 15.55 -7.72
CA TYR A 108 -19.07 15.24 -9.00
C TYR A 108 -18.60 16.14 -10.16
N VAL A 109 -17.75 17.13 -9.87
CA VAL A 109 -16.98 17.94 -10.84
C VAL A 109 -15.52 17.50 -10.84
N GLU A 110 -14.99 17.19 -9.67
CA GLU A 110 -13.61 16.72 -9.52
C GLU A 110 -13.45 15.30 -10.07
N THR A 111 -12.35 15.06 -10.77
CA THR A 111 -12.09 13.77 -11.42
C THR A 111 -10.91 13.04 -10.81
N VAL A 112 -10.88 11.72 -10.96
CA VAL A 112 -9.70 10.90 -10.69
C VAL A 112 -8.62 11.30 -11.70
N PHE A 113 -7.68 12.11 -11.27
CA PHE A 113 -6.71 12.79 -12.11
C PHE A 113 -5.34 12.81 -11.44
N GLY A 114 -4.29 12.63 -12.24
CA GLY A 114 -2.92 12.74 -11.75
C GLY A 114 -1.92 12.11 -12.70
N ASP A 115 -0.64 12.32 -12.40
CA ASP A 115 0.44 11.68 -13.13
C ASP A 115 0.29 10.16 -13.01
N TRP A 116 0.48 9.45 -14.12
CA TRP A 116 0.33 7.99 -14.25
C TRP A 116 -1.07 7.39 -14.01
N THR A 117 -2.12 8.20 -13.95
CA THR A 117 -3.49 7.68 -13.98
C THR A 117 -3.79 7.03 -15.33
N VAL A 118 -4.37 5.84 -15.30
CA VAL A 118 -4.79 5.09 -16.48
C VAL A 118 -6.26 4.72 -16.35
N TYR A 119 -7.06 5.07 -17.34
CA TYR A 119 -8.45 4.63 -17.40
C TYR A 119 -8.57 3.33 -18.20
N PRO A 120 -9.55 2.45 -17.87
CA PRO A 120 -9.80 1.22 -18.62
C PRO A 120 -10.03 1.45 -20.11
N ASP A 121 -10.72 2.54 -20.45
CA ASP A 121 -10.83 3.07 -21.81
C ASP A 121 -10.56 4.58 -21.80
N PRO A 122 -9.30 5.02 -22.02
CA PRO A 122 -8.92 6.42 -21.94
C PRO A 122 -9.60 7.34 -22.97
N LYS A 123 -10.31 6.76 -23.94
CA LYS A 123 -11.03 7.55 -24.98
C LYS A 123 -12.45 7.92 -24.58
N VAL A 124 -13.01 7.29 -23.56
CA VAL A 124 -14.46 7.29 -23.38
C VAL A 124 -14.93 7.66 -21.97
N GLU A 125 -14.19 7.38 -20.91
CA GLU A 125 -14.78 7.45 -19.57
C GLU A 125 -13.87 8.11 -18.53
N VAL A 126 -14.21 9.35 -18.21
CA VAL A 126 -13.69 10.04 -17.02
C VAL A 126 -14.38 9.44 -15.80
N ARG A 127 -13.66 9.31 -14.68
CA ARG A 127 -14.22 8.95 -13.36
C ARG A 127 -14.16 10.14 -12.43
N HIS A 128 -15.30 10.42 -11.81
CA HIS A 128 -15.39 11.50 -10.81
C HIS A 128 -14.94 10.99 -9.43
N LEU A 129 -14.62 11.91 -8.53
CA LEU A 129 -14.36 11.59 -7.13
C LEU A 129 -15.65 11.28 -6.36
N GLY A 130 -16.81 11.64 -6.93
CA GLY A 130 -18.12 11.27 -6.45
C GLY A 130 -18.38 9.76 -6.42
N ASP A 131 -19.27 9.33 -5.55
CA ASP A 131 -19.79 7.96 -5.50
C ASP A 131 -21.21 7.93 -4.91
N VAL A 132 -21.96 6.85 -5.17
CA VAL A 132 -23.29 6.59 -4.61
C VAL A 132 -23.24 5.30 -3.81
N TYR A 133 -23.86 5.30 -2.64
CA TYR A 133 -23.89 4.13 -1.75
C TYR A 133 -25.33 3.75 -1.41
N LEU A 134 -25.62 2.47 -1.42
CA LEU A 134 -26.87 1.90 -0.90
C LEU A 134 -26.54 0.90 0.21
N ASN A 135 -27.00 1.17 1.44
CA ASN A 135 -26.71 0.34 2.62
C ASN A 135 -25.20 0.06 2.81
N GLY A 136 -24.38 1.10 2.59
CA GLY A 136 -22.93 1.04 2.71
C GLY A 136 -22.18 0.43 1.50
N LYS A 137 -22.87 -0.02 0.45
CA LYS A 137 -22.23 -0.56 -0.76
C LYS A 137 -22.14 0.47 -1.86
N SER A 138 -20.93 0.72 -2.37
CA SER A 138 -20.69 1.69 -3.44
C SER A 138 -21.12 1.15 -4.80
N PHE A 139 -21.61 2.05 -5.66
CA PHE A 139 -22.02 1.78 -7.03
C PHE A 139 -20.88 2.02 -8.02
N TYR A 140 -21.01 1.53 -9.24
CA TYR A 140 -20.07 1.77 -10.33
C TYR A 140 -20.48 3.00 -11.15
N GLU A 141 -19.55 3.89 -11.42
CA GLU A 141 -19.80 5.01 -12.30
C GLU A 141 -19.85 4.58 -13.77
N VAL A 142 -20.83 5.06 -14.50
CA VAL A 142 -20.98 4.85 -15.96
C VAL A 142 -21.10 6.18 -16.70
N ALA A 143 -20.71 6.20 -17.98
CA ALA A 143 -20.55 7.45 -18.73
C ALA A 143 -21.86 8.14 -19.13
N SER A 144 -23.03 7.52 -18.98
CA SER A 144 -24.29 8.09 -19.47
C SER A 144 -25.52 7.52 -18.79
N LEU A 145 -26.61 8.30 -18.83
CA LEU A 145 -27.90 7.86 -18.34
C LEU A 145 -28.44 6.62 -19.08
N ASP A 146 -28.08 6.44 -20.35
CA ASP A 146 -28.46 5.23 -21.10
C ASP A 146 -27.84 3.98 -20.49
N LYS A 147 -26.56 4.06 -20.05
CA LYS A 147 -25.89 2.97 -19.34
C LYS A 147 -26.47 2.74 -17.94
N VAL A 148 -26.99 3.79 -17.28
CA VAL A 148 -27.69 3.63 -15.99
C VAL A 148 -29.02 2.89 -16.18
N ARG A 149 -29.75 3.18 -17.28
CA ARG A 149 -31.02 2.50 -17.62
C ARG A 149 -30.81 1.05 -18.07
N ASN A 150 -29.66 0.76 -18.68
CA ASN A 150 -29.34 -0.54 -19.27
C ASN A 150 -28.01 -1.08 -18.68
N PRO A 151 -27.95 -1.35 -17.37
CA PRO A 151 -26.71 -1.79 -16.73
C PRO A 151 -26.29 -3.15 -17.29
N GLN A 152 -24.99 -3.29 -17.55
CA GLN A 152 -24.42 -4.55 -18.04
C GLN A 152 -23.60 -5.18 -16.93
N ARG A 153 -23.83 -6.47 -16.67
CA ARG A 153 -23.01 -7.25 -15.74
C ARG A 153 -21.71 -7.67 -16.42
N TRP A 154 -20.59 -7.51 -15.73
CA TRP A 154 -19.29 -8.06 -16.17
C TRP A 154 -18.59 -8.80 -15.04
N ASP A 155 -17.83 -9.85 -15.40
CA ASP A 155 -17.21 -10.79 -14.48
C ASP A 155 -15.72 -10.55 -14.30
N THR A 156 -15.11 -9.79 -15.21
CA THR A 156 -13.66 -9.65 -15.28
C THR A 156 -13.25 -8.21 -15.47
N GLY A 157 -12.06 -7.89 -14.99
CA GLY A 157 -11.33 -6.68 -15.29
C GLY A 157 -9.97 -7.01 -15.90
N ARG A 158 -9.24 -5.98 -16.31
CA ARG A 158 -7.87 -6.13 -16.84
C ARG A 158 -6.87 -5.62 -15.81
N ASP A 159 -5.81 -6.38 -15.60
CA ASP A 159 -4.62 -5.89 -14.91
C ASP A 159 -3.63 -5.31 -15.92
N ALA A 160 -3.36 -4.01 -15.81
CA ALA A 160 -2.52 -3.31 -16.77
C ALA A 160 -1.03 -3.69 -16.69
N ALA A 161 -0.56 -4.13 -15.53
CA ALA A 161 0.84 -4.46 -15.31
C ALA A 161 1.23 -5.85 -15.83
N THR A 162 0.31 -6.81 -15.74
CA THR A 162 0.53 -8.18 -16.21
C THR A 162 -0.14 -8.47 -17.56
N ASP A 163 -0.93 -7.50 -18.07
CA ASP A 163 -1.80 -7.64 -19.25
C ASP A 163 -2.76 -8.84 -19.16
N SER A 164 -3.09 -9.24 -17.94
CA SER A 164 -3.96 -10.38 -17.68
C SER A 164 -5.41 -9.96 -17.45
N ILE A 165 -6.34 -10.86 -17.82
CA ILE A 165 -7.74 -10.75 -17.45
C ILE A 165 -7.90 -11.40 -16.08
N VAL A 166 -8.45 -10.65 -15.13
CA VAL A 166 -8.64 -11.08 -13.74
C VAL A 166 -10.12 -11.07 -13.38
N PRO A 167 -10.60 -12.03 -12.57
CA PRO A 167 -11.97 -12.02 -12.08
C PRO A 167 -12.21 -10.80 -11.17
N LEU A 168 -13.43 -10.25 -11.20
CA LEU A 168 -13.89 -9.29 -10.20
C LEU A 168 -14.28 -10.03 -8.91
N ILE A 169 -14.15 -9.37 -7.78
CA ILE A 169 -14.51 -9.93 -6.47
C ILE A 169 -16.03 -10.03 -6.33
N ASP A 170 -16.77 -9.00 -6.72
CA ASP A 170 -18.24 -8.96 -6.70
C ASP A 170 -18.78 -8.57 -8.10
N PRO A 171 -18.92 -9.54 -9.01
CA PRO A 171 -19.48 -9.28 -10.34
C PRO A 171 -20.94 -8.82 -10.32
N ASP A 172 -21.70 -9.22 -9.30
CA ASP A 172 -23.13 -8.87 -9.22
C ASP A 172 -23.33 -7.39 -8.82
N ALA A 173 -22.34 -6.79 -8.14
CA ALA A 173 -22.37 -5.36 -7.84
C ALA A 173 -22.21 -4.47 -9.10
N THR A 174 -21.70 -5.00 -10.21
CA THR A 174 -21.43 -4.21 -11.44
C THR A 174 -22.69 -3.68 -12.14
N VAL A 175 -23.86 -4.19 -11.79
CA VAL A 175 -25.15 -3.66 -12.30
C VAL A 175 -25.69 -2.51 -11.44
N ASN A 176 -25.13 -2.27 -10.25
CA ASN A 176 -25.45 -1.11 -9.43
C ASN A 176 -24.64 0.07 -9.97
N VAL A 177 -25.25 0.90 -10.77
CA VAL A 177 -24.55 1.93 -11.56
C VAL A 177 -25.16 3.31 -11.36
N TRP A 178 -24.29 4.31 -11.52
CA TRP A 178 -24.67 5.72 -11.42
C TRP A 178 -23.96 6.58 -12.47
N CYS A 179 -24.52 7.76 -12.75
CA CYS A 179 -23.86 8.83 -13.49
C CYS A 179 -24.32 10.19 -12.97
N CYS A 180 -23.61 11.25 -13.34
CA CYS A 180 -24.00 12.61 -12.97
C CYS A 180 -23.93 13.58 -14.15
N ALA A 181 -24.56 14.73 -13.96
CA ALA A 181 -24.35 15.94 -14.76
C ALA A 181 -24.39 17.14 -13.81
N VAL A 182 -23.49 18.09 -14.02
CA VAL A 182 -23.36 19.29 -13.18
C VAL A 182 -23.53 20.51 -14.07
N ASP A 183 -24.38 21.45 -13.64
CA ASP A 183 -24.52 22.78 -14.21
C ASP A 183 -24.15 23.87 -13.18
N ASP A 184 -24.40 25.13 -13.49
CA ASP A 184 -24.03 26.26 -12.61
C ASP A 184 -24.82 26.25 -11.29
N GLU A 185 -26.00 25.62 -11.23
CA GLU A 185 -26.90 25.66 -10.08
C GLU A 185 -26.92 24.35 -9.30
N ALA A 186 -26.84 23.21 -9.97
CA ALA A 186 -27.09 21.91 -9.37
C ALA A 186 -26.22 20.79 -9.92
N THR A 187 -26.03 19.79 -9.09
CA THR A 187 -25.50 18.46 -9.42
C THR A 187 -26.70 17.50 -9.51
N THR A 188 -26.90 16.91 -10.67
CA THR A 188 -27.92 15.88 -10.88
C THR A 188 -27.25 14.52 -10.93
N ILE A 189 -27.69 13.59 -10.07
CA ILE A 189 -27.17 12.21 -10.00
C ILE A 189 -28.31 11.28 -10.39
N TRP A 190 -28.04 10.35 -11.31
CA TRP A 190 -28.91 9.22 -11.65
C TRP A 190 -28.25 7.93 -11.18
N ALA A 191 -29.02 7.07 -10.52
CA ALA A 191 -28.54 5.76 -10.09
C ALA A 191 -29.62 4.69 -10.31
N ASN A 192 -29.20 3.47 -10.62
CA ASN A 192 -30.10 2.34 -10.78
C ASN A 192 -30.12 1.54 -9.47
N PHE A 193 -31.20 1.68 -8.73
CA PHE A 193 -31.45 0.98 -7.46
C PHE A 193 -32.26 -0.31 -7.65
N HIS A 194 -32.56 -0.68 -8.90
CA HIS A 194 -33.38 -1.84 -9.26
C HIS A 194 -34.77 -1.78 -8.61
N GLU A 195 -35.03 -2.71 -7.69
CA GLU A 195 -36.33 -2.78 -6.98
C GLU A 195 -36.32 -2.02 -5.63
N ALA A 196 -35.16 -1.50 -5.19
CA ALA A 196 -35.05 -0.79 -3.92
C ALA A 196 -35.62 0.62 -4.02
N ASP A 197 -36.30 1.09 -2.96
CA ASP A 197 -36.67 2.48 -2.79
C ASP A 197 -35.54 3.23 -2.04
N PRO A 198 -34.75 4.08 -2.72
CA PRO A 198 -33.61 4.76 -2.12
C PRO A 198 -34.01 5.74 -0.99
N ASN A 199 -35.27 6.17 -0.94
CA ASN A 199 -35.74 7.04 0.15
C ASN A 199 -36.14 6.25 1.40
N ALA A 200 -36.42 4.95 1.25
CA ALA A 200 -36.71 4.06 2.37
C ALA A 200 -35.47 3.40 2.98
N GLU A 201 -34.41 3.29 2.17
CA GLU A 201 -33.14 2.68 2.53
C GLU A 201 -32.08 3.73 2.95
N LEU A 202 -30.92 3.29 3.43
CA LEU A 202 -29.80 4.17 3.68
C LEU A 202 -29.06 4.44 2.36
N THR A 203 -29.41 5.56 1.74
CA THR A 203 -28.74 6.00 0.51
C THR A 203 -27.88 7.23 0.78
N GLU A 204 -26.62 7.15 0.40
CA GLU A 204 -25.60 8.16 0.70
C GLU A 204 -24.82 8.54 -0.54
N ILE A 205 -24.27 9.73 -0.54
CA ILE A 205 -23.29 10.21 -1.54
C ILE A 205 -22.10 10.79 -0.80
N ASN A 206 -20.88 10.60 -1.28
CA ASN A 206 -19.72 11.26 -0.70
C ASN A 206 -19.69 12.75 -1.11
N VAL A 207 -19.33 13.60 -0.16
CA VAL A 207 -19.33 15.06 -0.34
C VAL A 207 -18.10 15.72 0.28
N ARG A 208 -17.22 14.95 0.97
CA ARG A 208 -16.02 15.45 1.65
C ARG A 208 -14.79 14.74 1.14
N GLU A 209 -13.72 15.49 0.99
CA GLU A 209 -12.43 14.97 0.57
C GLU A 209 -11.82 14.03 1.60
N THR A 210 -11.97 14.34 2.89
CA THR A 210 -11.33 13.63 4.01
C THR A 210 -12.29 13.36 5.15
N CYS A 211 -11.96 12.39 6.01
CA CYS A 211 -12.61 12.18 7.31
C CYS A 211 -11.80 12.78 8.46
N PHE A 212 -10.48 12.60 8.46
CA PHE A 212 -9.62 13.12 9.52
C PHE A 212 -8.24 13.53 8.94
N TYR A 213 -8.06 14.81 8.66
CA TYR A 213 -6.88 15.31 7.99
C TYR A 213 -6.61 16.78 8.35
N PRO A 214 -5.39 17.16 8.78
CA PRO A 214 -5.10 18.56 9.08
C PRO A 214 -4.95 19.37 7.79
N SER A 215 -5.58 20.53 7.73
CA SER A 215 -5.51 21.46 6.58
C SER A 215 -4.13 22.11 6.40
N ARG A 216 -3.21 21.92 7.36
CA ARG A 216 -1.87 22.51 7.36
C ARG A 216 -0.81 21.51 7.79
N PRO A 217 0.43 21.66 7.31
CA PRO A 217 1.55 20.82 7.74
C PRO A 217 1.95 21.06 9.20
N PHE A 218 2.77 20.15 9.73
CA PHE A 218 3.39 20.20 11.07
C PHE A 218 2.40 20.13 12.24
N VAL A 219 1.22 19.55 12.06
CA VAL A 219 0.32 19.16 13.13
C VAL A 219 0.78 17.80 13.69
N ASN A 220 1.81 17.83 14.52
CA ASN A 220 2.56 16.67 14.95
C ASN A 220 1.89 15.88 16.08
N TYR A 221 2.32 14.63 16.30
CA TYR A 221 2.03 13.79 17.46
C TYR A 221 0.56 13.68 17.81
N ILE A 222 -0.27 13.34 16.83
CA ILE A 222 -1.67 13.00 17.02
C ILE A 222 -1.82 11.48 17.07
N THR A 223 -2.73 10.98 17.88
CA THR A 223 -3.22 9.61 17.87
C THR A 223 -4.68 9.59 17.43
N VAL A 224 -5.02 8.73 16.45
CA VAL A 224 -6.39 8.48 15.99
C VAL A 224 -6.67 6.98 16.18
N SER A 225 -7.55 6.65 17.13
CA SER A 225 -7.72 5.27 17.58
C SER A 225 -9.17 4.84 17.75
N GLY A 226 -9.52 3.69 17.17
CA GLY A 226 -10.78 3.00 17.43
C GLY A 226 -11.97 3.47 16.61
N PHE A 227 -11.80 4.27 15.57
CA PHE A 227 -12.86 4.79 14.70
C PHE A 227 -13.20 3.83 13.55
N GLU A 228 -14.41 3.96 13.02
CA GLU A 228 -14.73 3.61 11.65
C GLU A 228 -14.69 4.90 10.82
N MET A 229 -13.95 4.89 9.70
CA MET A 229 -13.83 6.06 8.82
C MET A 229 -14.09 5.60 7.40
N ALA A 230 -15.00 6.29 6.68
CA ALA A 230 -15.46 5.80 5.39
C ALA A 230 -15.93 6.88 4.41
N GLN A 231 -16.08 6.47 3.14
CA GLN A 231 -16.83 7.17 2.09
C GLN A 231 -16.28 8.58 1.80
N SER A 232 -14.96 8.73 1.73
CA SER A 232 -14.32 9.99 1.35
C SER A 232 -14.14 10.11 -0.16
N ALA A 233 -14.25 11.33 -0.66
CA ALA A 233 -13.98 11.70 -2.05
C ALA A 233 -12.51 12.14 -2.25
N CYS A 234 -11.56 11.42 -1.66
CA CYS A 234 -10.15 11.78 -1.73
C CYS A 234 -9.58 11.62 -3.14
N PRO A 235 -8.62 12.48 -3.55
CA PRO A 235 -8.05 12.49 -4.90
C PRO A 235 -7.09 11.32 -5.14
N TYR A 236 -6.71 11.14 -6.41
CA TYR A 236 -5.64 10.22 -6.81
C TYR A 236 -4.28 10.74 -6.30
N THR A 237 -3.46 9.88 -5.71
CA THR A 237 -2.27 10.23 -4.93
C THR A 237 -0.96 9.67 -5.50
N PRO A 238 -0.55 10.05 -6.73
CA PRO A 238 0.79 9.69 -7.22
C PRO A 238 1.88 10.44 -6.46
N PRO A 239 3.17 10.06 -6.56
CA PRO A 239 4.25 10.69 -5.80
C PRO A 239 4.51 12.16 -6.17
N THR A 240 4.00 12.61 -7.30
CA THR A 240 4.09 14.01 -7.76
C THR A 240 2.91 14.88 -7.33
N ALA A 241 1.86 14.28 -6.73
CA ALA A 241 0.68 14.99 -6.26
C ALA A 241 0.82 15.48 -4.81
N ASP A 242 -0.03 16.41 -4.43
CA ASP A 242 -0.42 16.58 -3.03
C ASP A 242 -1.19 15.32 -2.61
N GLN A 243 -0.63 14.53 -1.69
CA GLN A 243 -1.18 13.23 -1.33
C GLN A 243 -2.19 13.34 -0.20
N VAL A 244 -3.44 13.65 -0.52
CA VAL A 244 -4.54 13.72 0.45
C VAL A 244 -5.25 12.38 0.52
N GLY A 245 -5.30 11.75 1.70
CA GLY A 245 -6.03 10.51 1.95
C GLY A 245 -7.31 10.74 2.75
N LEU A 246 -8.12 9.68 2.91
CA LEU A 246 -9.29 9.71 3.82
C LEU A 246 -8.86 10.13 5.23
N VAL A 247 -7.73 9.61 5.71
CA VAL A 247 -7.07 10.00 6.97
C VAL A 247 -5.57 10.12 6.77
N GLY A 248 -4.92 11.05 7.46
CA GLY A 248 -3.46 11.14 7.41
C GLY A 248 -2.87 12.33 8.15
N PRO A 249 -1.55 12.29 8.38
CA PRO A 249 -0.82 13.33 9.12
C PRO A 249 -0.56 14.59 8.31
N HIS A 250 -0.87 14.60 6.99
CA HIS A 250 -0.36 15.60 6.08
C HIS A 250 1.19 15.59 6.11
N TRP A 251 1.87 16.70 6.06
CA TRP A 251 3.32 16.83 6.19
C TRP A 251 3.68 17.10 7.67
N SER A 252 3.69 16.04 8.49
CA SER A 252 3.85 16.12 9.94
C SER A 252 4.74 15.00 10.48
N ARG A 253 4.91 14.93 11.80
CA ARG A 253 5.73 13.93 12.48
C ARG A 253 4.94 13.14 13.51
N GLY A 254 5.25 11.85 13.59
CA GLY A 254 4.99 11.01 14.75
C GLY A 254 3.51 10.76 15.03
N TRP A 255 2.65 10.68 14.03
CA TRP A 255 1.25 10.25 14.21
C TRP A 255 1.15 8.76 14.55
N ILE A 256 0.09 8.40 15.24
CA ILE A 256 -0.34 7.01 15.46
C ILE A 256 -1.77 6.89 14.93
N ILE A 257 -1.96 6.02 13.94
CA ILE A 257 -3.26 5.65 13.37
C ILE A 257 -3.45 4.17 13.68
N GLU A 258 -4.32 3.88 14.65
CA GLU A 258 -4.38 2.52 15.18
C GLU A 258 -5.78 2.00 15.47
N ASN A 259 -5.98 0.69 15.32
CA ASN A 259 -7.22 -0.01 15.68
C ASN A 259 -8.48 0.57 15.02
N ASN A 260 -8.35 1.21 13.85
CA ASN A 260 -9.45 1.76 13.08
C ASN A 260 -9.97 0.75 12.06
N ARG A 261 -11.21 0.95 11.61
CA ARG A 261 -11.77 0.36 10.41
C ARG A 261 -11.88 1.46 9.37
N ILE A 262 -11.22 1.30 8.20
CA ILE A 262 -11.13 2.35 7.18
C ILE A 262 -11.52 1.73 5.84
N HIS A 263 -12.51 2.32 5.15
CA HIS A 263 -13.00 1.75 3.91
C HIS A 263 -13.69 2.77 3.00
N ASP A 264 -13.99 2.37 1.77
CA ASP A 264 -14.67 3.20 0.78
C ASP A 264 -14.02 4.59 0.59
N ALA A 265 -12.69 4.66 0.65
CA ALA A 265 -11.98 5.82 0.14
C ALA A 265 -11.99 5.80 -1.39
N LYS A 266 -12.41 6.89 -2.04
CA LYS A 266 -12.43 6.91 -3.52
C LYS A 266 -11.07 6.57 -4.11
N CYS A 267 -9.99 7.09 -3.51
CA CYS A 267 -8.62 6.72 -3.85
C CYS A 267 -7.91 6.10 -2.64
N SER A 268 -7.22 6.88 -1.82
CA SER A 268 -6.35 6.34 -0.78
C SER A 268 -6.93 6.47 0.63
N ALA A 269 -6.89 5.38 1.40
CA ALA A 269 -7.38 5.34 2.77
C ALA A 269 -6.48 6.15 3.72
N ILE A 270 -5.24 5.71 3.94
CA ILE A 270 -4.26 6.40 4.77
C ILE A 270 -3.19 7.02 3.88
N SER A 271 -3.00 8.34 3.94
CA SER A 271 -1.87 8.99 3.32
C SER A 271 -0.88 9.49 4.38
N LEU A 272 0.37 9.04 4.29
CA LEU A 272 1.47 9.52 5.13
C LEU A 272 2.16 10.76 4.55
N GLY A 273 1.64 11.23 3.41
CA GLY A 273 1.87 12.56 2.88
C GLY A 273 3.02 12.73 1.90
N LYS A 274 2.83 13.73 1.15
CA LYS A 274 3.76 14.59 0.43
C LYS A 274 3.20 16.00 0.58
N GLU A 275 4.05 16.99 0.59
CA GLU A 275 3.65 18.38 0.80
C GLU A 275 3.54 19.10 -0.57
N ILE A 276 2.49 19.90 -0.75
CA ILE A 276 2.14 20.54 -2.02
C ILE A 276 3.23 21.47 -2.58
N SER A 277 4.04 22.11 -1.72
CA SER A 277 5.11 23.03 -2.17
C SER A 277 6.20 22.31 -2.97
N THR A 278 6.28 20.99 -2.90
CA THR A 278 7.20 20.18 -3.70
C THR A 278 6.69 19.88 -5.12
N GLY A 279 5.44 20.26 -5.44
CA GLY A 279 4.77 20.10 -6.74
C GLY A 279 3.45 19.35 -6.63
N ASP A 280 2.57 19.52 -7.60
CA ASP A 280 1.27 18.86 -7.67
C ASP A 280 0.90 18.51 -9.12
N ASN A 281 1.10 17.23 -9.52
CA ASN A 281 0.74 16.71 -10.84
C ASN A 281 1.23 17.57 -12.03
N GLU A 282 2.44 18.13 -11.92
CA GLU A 282 2.99 19.10 -12.87
C GLU A 282 3.15 18.51 -14.28
N SER A 283 3.42 17.21 -14.42
CA SER A 283 3.58 16.58 -15.72
C SER A 283 2.25 16.58 -16.49
N THR A 284 1.19 16.05 -15.87
CA THR A 284 -0.14 15.99 -16.48
C THR A 284 -0.77 17.38 -16.67
N ARG A 285 -0.51 18.32 -15.75
CA ARG A 285 -1.05 19.70 -15.85
C ARG A 285 -0.34 20.57 -16.89
N THR A 286 0.96 20.39 -17.09
CA THR A 286 1.75 21.35 -17.89
C THR A 286 2.43 20.75 -19.11
N HIS A 287 2.66 19.42 -19.11
CA HIS A 287 3.42 18.69 -20.16
C HIS A 287 4.84 19.25 -20.43
N ARG A 288 5.43 19.95 -19.46
CA ARG A 288 6.76 20.60 -19.65
C ARG A 288 7.92 19.64 -19.46
N LYS A 289 7.77 18.67 -18.54
CA LYS A 289 8.78 17.65 -18.21
C LYS A 289 8.07 16.33 -17.96
N SER A 290 8.81 15.23 -18.01
CA SER A 290 8.27 13.92 -17.62
C SER A 290 7.90 13.88 -16.14
N GLY A 291 6.98 12.98 -15.76
CA GLY A 291 6.64 12.72 -14.36
C GLY A 291 7.86 12.32 -13.54
N TYR A 292 8.76 11.49 -14.09
CA TYR A 292 10.02 11.10 -13.45
C TYR A 292 10.93 12.28 -13.12
N GLN A 293 11.00 13.28 -14.01
CA GLN A 293 11.79 14.48 -13.73
C GLN A 293 11.17 15.30 -12.58
N TYR A 294 9.85 15.48 -12.58
CA TYR A 294 9.17 16.18 -11.49
C TYR A 294 9.26 15.42 -10.17
N GLN A 295 9.22 14.09 -10.18
CA GLN A 295 9.39 13.26 -8.98
C GLN A 295 10.78 13.47 -8.35
N LYS A 296 11.85 13.50 -9.15
CA LYS A 296 13.19 13.83 -8.65
C LYS A 296 13.26 15.27 -8.09
N GLU A 297 12.72 16.23 -8.82
CA GLU A 297 12.68 17.61 -8.36
C GLU A 297 11.89 17.78 -7.05
N ALA A 298 10.84 16.99 -6.82
CA ALA A 298 10.09 17.00 -5.57
C ALA A 298 10.97 16.64 -4.37
N VAL A 299 11.85 15.64 -4.51
CA VAL A 299 12.80 15.24 -3.45
C VAL A 299 13.77 16.38 -3.11
N TYR A 300 14.39 17.01 -4.11
CA TYR A 300 15.31 18.13 -3.86
C TYR A 300 14.61 19.36 -3.27
N LYS A 301 13.37 19.63 -3.70
CA LYS A 301 12.54 20.68 -3.09
C LYS A 301 12.20 20.37 -1.64
N ALA A 302 11.89 19.11 -1.33
CA ALA A 302 11.59 18.67 0.03
C ALA A 302 12.80 18.82 0.96
N LEU A 303 14.00 18.42 0.52
CA LEU A 303 15.25 18.64 1.27
C LEU A 303 15.47 20.13 1.54
N HIS A 304 15.26 20.98 0.54
CA HIS A 304 15.36 22.43 0.71
C HIS A 304 14.30 23.00 1.69
N ALA A 305 13.12 22.36 1.75
CA ALA A 305 12.05 22.72 2.68
C ALA A 305 12.19 22.08 4.09
N GLY A 306 13.25 21.30 4.32
CA GLY A 306 13.55 20.69 5.63
C GLY A 306 12.96 19.30 5.81
N TRP A 307 12.88 18.49 4.75
CA TRP A 307 12.58 17.05 4.89
C TRP A 307 13.76 16.34 5.53
N GLU A 308 13.66 16.08 6.81
CA GLU A 308 14.71 15.43 7.60
C GLU A 308 14.14 14.59 8.74
N LYS A 309 14.96 13.64 9.21
CA LYS A 309 14.66 12.80 10.39
C LYS A 309 14.48 13.70 11.61
N GLY A 310 13.32 13.66 12.21
CA GLY A 310 13.01 14.53 13.35
C GLY A 310 12.04 15.68 13.05
N VAL A 311 11.80 15.99 11.79
CA VAL A 311 10.85 17.02 11.33
C VAL A 311 9.60 16.40 10.72
N VAL A 312 9.76 15.43 9.83
CA VAL A 312 8.65 14.76 9.12
C VAL A 312 8.83 13.24 9.20
N GLY A 313 7.71 12.49 9.19
CA GLY A 313 7.72 11.03 9.20
C GLY A 313 7.66 10.41 10.59
N GLY A 314 8.14 9.18 10.73
CA GLY A 314 8.12 8.44 11.99
C GLY A 314 6.69 8.15 12.49
N HIS A 315 5.79 7.83 11.58
CA HIS A 315 4.41 7.49 11.88
C HIS A 315 4.26 6.02 12.27
N VAL A 316 3.19 5.71 12.99
CA VAL A 316 2.79 4.34 13.32
C VAL A 316 1.40 4.09 12.78
N VAL A 317 1.28 3.13 11.88
CA VAL A 317 0.00 2.64 11.33
C VAL A 317 -0.13 1.19 11.78
N ARG A 318 -1.00 0.90 12.76
CA ARG A 318 -1.06 -0.45 13.32
C ARG A 318 -2.45 -0.94 13.68
N GLY A 319 -2.66 -2.26 13.51
CA GLY A 319 -3.89 -2.93 13.92
C GLY A 319 -5.15 -2.40 13.24
N ASN A 320 -5.02 -1.73 12.09
CA ASN A 320 -6.17 -1.25 11.34
C ASN A 320 -6.72 -2.34 10.41
N VAL A 321 -8.01 -2.27 10.12
CA VAL A 321 -8.65 -3.03 9.04
C VAL A 321 -8.99 -2.04 7.93
N ILE A 322 -8.38 -2.25 6.74
CA ILE A 322 -8.47 -1.32 5.60
C ILE A 322 -8.96 -2.09 4.38
N TYR A 323 -10.07 -1.64 3.76
CA TYR A 323 -10.64 -2.39 2.63
C TYR A 323 -11.50 -1.51 1.70
N ASP A 324 -11.84 -2.06 0.52
CA ASP A 324 -12.72 -1.44 -0.48
C ASP A 324 -12.30 0.00 -0.84
N CYS A 325 -10.99 0.24 -1.01
CA CYS A 325 -10.46 1.53 -1.43
C CYS A 325 -9.99 1.49 -2.89
N GLY A 326 -10.22 2.57 -3.63
CA GLY A 326 -10.03 2.57 -5.09
C GLY A 326 -8.57 2.57 -5.52
N GLN A 327 -7.65 3.11 -4.72
CA GLN A 327 -6.23 3.22 -5.06
C GLN A 327 -5.32 2.55 -4.04
N ASN A 328 -5.22 3.08 -2.81
CA ASN A 328 -4.27 2.57 -1.82
C ASN A 328 -4.91 2.35 -0.46
N GLY A 329 -4.44 1.33 0.25
CA GLY A 329 -4.69 1.18 1.69
C GLY A 329 -3.82 2.15 2.49
N VAL A 330 -2.51 2.15 2.26
CA VAL A 330 -1.54 3.09 2.84
C VAL A 330 -0.66 3.63 1.72
N VAL A 331 -0.56 4.94 1.60
CA VAL A 331 0.31 5.61 0.62
C VAL A 331 1.22 6.62 1.30
N GLY A 332 2.40 6.85 0.74
CA GLY A 332 3.28 7.93 1.17
C GLY A 332 4.43 8.18 0.22
N HIS A 333 4.78 9.46 0.06
CA HIS A 333 6.02 9.88 -0.58
C HIS A 333 6.76 10.84 0.36
N MET A 334 7.97 10.48 0.74
CA MET A 334 8.80 11.22 1.69
C MET A 334 8.24 11.28 3.13
N GLY A 335 6.97 11.64 3.32
CA GLY A 335 6.32 11.66 4.63
C GLY A 335 6.23 10.30 5.31
N CYS A 336 6.34 9.19 4.56
CA CYS A 336 6.37 7.83 5.09
C CYS A 336 7.73 7.41 5.67
N ALA A 337 8.80 8.20 5.49
CA ALA A 337 10.12 7.87 6.02
C ALA A 337 10.08 7.62 7.55
N PHE A 338 10.89 6.69 8.04
CA PHE A 338 11.02 6.34 9.45
C PHE A 338 9.75 5.76 10.10
N SER A 339 8.79 5.31 9.30
CA SER A 339 7.47 4.89 9.79
C SER A 339 7.36 3.38 10.00
N LEU A 340 6.44 3.00 10.87
CA LEU A 340 6.10 1.61 11.18
C LEU A 340 4.68 1.30 10.69
N ILE A 341 4.57 0.30 9.81
CA ILE A 341 3.30 -0.24 9.31
C ILE A 341 3.17 -1.67 9.84
N GLU A 342 2.36 -1.89 10.89
CA GLU A 342 2.42 -3.13 11.67
C GLU A 342 1.03 -3.73 11.94
N GLY A 343 0.90 -5.03 11.74
CA GLY A 343 -0.27 -5.80 12.18
C GLY A 343 -1.58 -5.34 11.56
N ASN A 344 -1.57 -4.72 10.38
CA ASN A 344 -2.78 -4.31 9.70
C ASN A 344 -3.36 -5.45 8.85
N HIS A 345 -4.67 -5.46 8.70
CA HIS A 345 -5.40 -6.33 7.79
C HIS A 345 -5.90 -5.48 6.62
N ILE A 346 -5.33 -5.67 5.42
CA ILE A 346 -5.60 -4.85 4.23
C ILE A 346 -6.08 -5.73 3.09
N TYR A 347 -7.23 -5.42 2.47
CA TYR A 347 -7.79 -6.21 1.39
C TYR A 347 -8.70 -5.41 0.47
N HIS A 348 -9.02 -5.96 -0.71
CA HIS A 348 -9.88 -5.35 -1.73
C HIS A 348 -9.42 -3.95 -2.17
N ILE A 349 -8.11 -3.75 -2.32
CA ILE A 349 -7.58 -2.47 -2.80
C ILE A 349 -7.46 -2.48 -4.33
N GLY A 350 -8.09 -1.48 -4.97
CA GLY A 350 -8.13 -1.30 -6.41
C GLY A 350 -9.02 -2.31 -7.16
N THR A 351 -9.80 -3.11 -6.48
CA THR A 351 -10.49 -4.28 -7.04
C THR A 351 -11.76 -3.97 -7.81
N LYS A 352 -12.38 -2.81 -7.61
CA LYS A 352 -13.47 -2.33 -8.48
C LYS A 352 -13.02 -2.13 -9.93
N ARG A 353 -11.73 -1.84 -10.16
CA ARG A 353 -11.17 -1.64 -11.50
C ARG A 353 -11.84 -0.51 -12.30
N GLU A 354 -12.43 0.47 -11.64
CA GLU A 354 -13.04 1.64 -12.30
C GLU A 354 -11.99 2.55 -12.93
N PHE A 355 -10.82 2.61 -12.35
CA PHE A 355 -9.62 3.26 -12.89
C PHE A 355 -8.39 2.45 -12.56
N PHE A 356 -7.32 2.72 -13.26
CA PHE A 356 -5.99 2.20 -12.98
C PHE A 356 -5.01 3.34 -12.79
N GLY A 357 -3.86 3.00 -12.28
CA GLY A 357 -2.69 3.83 -12.26
C GLY A 357 -1.49 2.97 -11.98
N TRP A 358 -0.35 3.47 -12.36
CA TRP A 358 0.94 2.88 -11.97
C TRP A 358 1.27 3.16 -10.50
N GLU A 359 0.24 3.55 -9.72
CA GLU A 359 0.33 3.98 -8.33
C GLU A 359 -0.73 3.30 -7.45
N VAL A 360 -1.16 2.07 -7.78
CA VAL A 360 -2.23 1.34 -7.08
C VAL A 360 -1.66 0.14 -6.36
N ALA A 361 -1.71 0.14 -5.02
CA ALA A 361 -1.32 -1.00 -4.19
C ALA A 361 -1.94 -0.92 -2.78
N ALA A 362 -2.03 -2.05 -2.07
CA ALA A 362 -2.49 -2.04 -0.68
C ALA A 362 -1.55 -1.24 0.24
N ILE A 363 -0.23 -1.35 0.04
CA ILE A 363 0.78 -0.49 0.67
C ILE A 363 1.67 0.06 -0.45
N LYS A 364 1.69 1.38 -0.64
CA LYS A 364 2.47 2.06 -1.68
C LYS A 364 3.34 3.15 -1.07
N MET A 365 4.64 2.99 -1.14
CA MET A 365 5.56 3.96 -0.55
C MET A 365 6.71 4.31 -1.50
N HIS A 366 6.96 5.62 -1.65
CA HIS A 366 8.15 6.19 -2.27
C HIS A 366 9.03 6.84 -1.19
N ALA A 367 10.32 6.81 -1.35
CA ALA A 367 11.27 7.33 -0.37
C ALA A 367 10.99 6.80 1.06
N ALA A 368 10.75 5.49 1.13
CA ALA A 368 10.56 4.76 2.37
C ALA A 368 11.93 4.54 3.04
N VAL A 369 12.54 5.63 3.52
CA VAL A 369 13.82 5.58 4.23
C VAL A 369 13.58 5.07 5.64
N ASP A 370 14.32 4.06 6.08
CA ASP A 370 14.21 3.46 7.42
C ASP A 370 12.78 3.07 7.83
N ALA A 371 11.96 2.64 6.86
CA ALA A 371 10.61 2.19 7.16
C ALA A 371 10.58 0.71 7.61
N VAL A 372 9.63 0.37 8.45
CA VAL A 372 9.38 -1.02 8.87
C VAL A 372 7.95 -1.42 8.48
N VAL A 373 7.83 -2.50 7.73
CA VAL A 373 6.55 -3.12 7.36
C VAL A 373 6.53 -4.54 7.90
N ARG A 374 5.76 -4.80 8.97
CA ARG A 374 5.80 -6.12 9.61
C ARG A 374 4.46 -6.65 10.09
N GLY A 375 4.32 -7.96 10.03
CA GLY A 375 3.15 -8.67 10.58
C GLY A 375 1.83 -8.26 9.93
N ASN A 376 1.83 -7.69 8.72
CA ASN A 376 0.59 -7.33 8.04
C ASN A 376 0.02 -8.53 7.28
N ARG A 377 -1.30 -8.58 7.18
CA ARG A 377 -2.06 -9.50 6.37
C ARG A 377 -2.66 -8.74 5.19
N VAL A 378 -2.24 -9.07 3.97
CA VAL A 378 -2.62 -8.33 2.75
C VAL A 378 -3.11 -9.30 1.69
N HIS A 379 -4.36 -9.14 1.23
CA HIS A 379 -4.93 -10.09 0.27
C HIS A 379 -6.01 -9.48 -0.62
N ASP A 380 -6.39 -10.22 -1.67
CA ASP A 380 -7.46 -9.86 -2.59
C ASP A 380 -7.34 -8.41 -3.09
N SER A 381 -6.13 -8.00 -3.48
CA SER A 381 -5.80 -6.65 -3.96
C SER A 381 -5.11 -6.70 -5.33
N VAL A 382 -5.08 -5.58 -6.02
CA VAL A 382 -4.37 -5.47 -7.32
C VAL A 382 -2.88 -5.73 -7.14
N LEU A 383 -2.29 -5.12 -6.12
CA LEU A 383 -0.90 -5.31 -5.72
C LEU A 383 -0.83 -5.19 -4.19
N GLY A 384 -0.23 -6.17 -3.54
CA GLY A 384 -0.18 -6.19 -2.09
C GLY A 384 0.73 -5.11 -1.51
N MET A 385 1.96 -4.98 -2.01
CA MET A 385 2.88 -3.92 -1.57
C MET A 385 3.74 -3.45 -2.73
N TRP A 386 4.02 -2.15 -2.76
CA TRP A 386 4.94 -1.54 -3.71
C TRP A 386 5.90 -0.60 -2.99
N LEU A 387 7.15 -1.02 -2.87
CA LEU A 387 8.25 -0.16 -2.44
C LEU A 387 8.90 0.43 -3.69
N ASP A 388 8.67 1.69 -3.88
CA ASP A 388 9.04 2.40 -5.08
C ASP A 388 10.17 3.39 -4.79
N TRP A 389 10.64 4.08 -5.78
CA TRP A 389 11.82 4.95 -5.82
C TRP A 389 12.33 5.36 -4.43
N GLN A 390 13.62 5.15 -4.18
CA GLN A 390 14.33 5.58 -2.97
C GLN A 390 13.91 4.85 -1.68
N ALA A 391 13.30 3.66 -1.76
CA ALA A 391 13.17 2.82 -0.58
C ALA A 391 14.57 2.35 -0.17
N GLN A 392 14.98 2.65 1.08
CA GLN A 392 16.32 2.39 1.60
C GLN A 392 16.30 2.21 3.11
N GLY A 393 17.12 1.34 3.67
CA GLY A 393 17.08 1.00 5.10
C GLY A 393 15.76 0.36 5.53
N THR A 394 14.95 -0.11 4.54
CA THR A 394 13.59 -0.61 4.78
C THR A 394 13.61 -2.08 5.17
N VAL A 395 12.86 -2.42 6.23
CA VAL A 395 12.72 -3.79 6.73
C VAL A 395 11.28 -4.27 6.51
N VAL A 396 11.13 -5.40 5.81
CA VAL A 396 9.85 -6.06 5.53
C VAL A 396 9.87 -7.44 6.17
N ASP A 397 9.17 -7.62 7.29
CA ASP A 397 9.29 -8.81 8.13
C ASP A 397 7.94 -9.43 8.47
N SER A 398 7.85 -10.76 8.34
CA SER A 398 6.72 -11.56 8.84
C SER A 398 5.34 -11.13 8.30
N ASN A 399 5.27 -10.59 7.08
CA ASN A 399 3.99 -10.28 6.43
C ASN A 399 3.47 -11.47 5.65
N VAL A 400 2.16 -11.53 5.47
CA VAL A 400 1.50 -12.54 4.65
C VAL A 400 0.71 -11.87 3.52
N PHE A 401 1.08 -12.21 2.27
CA PHE A 401 0.43 -11.75 1.05
C PHE A 401 -0.19 -12.95 0.32
N TYR A 402 -1.44 -12.87 -0.09
CA TYR A 402 -2.11 -13.98 -0.79
C TYR A 402 -3.34 -13.53 -1.58
N ARG A 403 -3.67 -14.23 -2.64
CA ARG A 403 -4.78 -13.91 -3.56
C ARG A 403 -4.72 -12.48 -4.14
N ASN A 404 -3.56 -11.85 -4.13
CA ASN A 404 -3.35 -10.61 -4.86
C ASN A 404 -3.08 -10.92 -6.34
N THR A 405 -3.29 -9.98 -7.23
CA THR A 405 -2.83 -10.15 -8.63
C THR A 405 -1.31 -10.24 -8.67
N ARG A 406 -0.63 -9.44 -7.83
CA ARG A 406 0.81 -9.54 -7.50
C ARG A 406 0.99 -9.27 -6.01
N ASP A 407 1.91 -9.98 -5.34
CA ASP A 407 2.10 -9.75 -3.91
C ASP A 407 2.96 -8.54 -3.62
N VAL A 408 4.16 -8.46 -4.19
CA VAL A 408 5.09 -7.35 -3.93
C VAL A 408 5.75 -6.89 -5.22
N MET A 409 5.99 -5.60 -5.30
CA MET A 409 6.84 -4.95 -6.31
C MET A 409 7.86 -4.05 -5.62
N THR A 410 9.11 -4.13 -6.08
CA THR A 410 10.15 -3.13 -5.82
C THR A 410 10.51 -2.43 -7.11
N GLU A 411 10.59 -1.09 -7.11
CA GLU A 411 10.89 -0.37 -8.35
C GLU A 411 11.89 0.77 -8.13
N VAL A 412 12.92 0.78 -8.94
CA VAL A 412 13.99 1.78 -9.05
C VAL A 412 14.51 2.23 -7.68
N THR A 413 15.05 1.26 -6.94
CA THR A 413 15.71 1.47 -5.65
C THR A 413 17.04 0.70 -5.62
N HIS A 414 17.95 1.11 -4.74
CA HIS A 414 19.32 0.60 -4.69
C HIS A 414 19.63 -0.14 -3.40
N GLY A 415 18.61 -0.38 -2.55
CA GLY A 415 18.77 -1.01 -1.24
C GLY A 415 19.48 -0.10 -0.21
N PRO A 416 19.81 -0.64 0.97
CA PRO A 416 19.40 -1.96 1.42
C PRO A 416 17.89 -2.05 1.66
N ILE A 417 17.28 -3.14 1.19
CA ILE A 417 15.92 -3.52 1.60
C ILE A 417 15.99 -4.96 2.10
N THR A 418 15.49 -5.24 3.30
CA THR A 418 15.51 -6.59 3.86
C THR A 418 14.11 -7.18 3.90
N PHE A 419 13.89 -8.28 3.19
CA PHE A 419 12.69 -9.10 3.25
C PHE A 419 13.00 -10.36 4.06
N MET A 420 12.35 -10.55 5.21
CA MET A 420 12.60 -11.73 6.04
C MET A 420 11.31 -12.34 6.58
N ASN A 421 11.27 -13.67 6.63
CA ASN A 421 10.15 -14.47 7.14
C ASN A 421 8.77 -14.18 6.49
N ASN A 422 8.71 -13.55 5.31
CA ASN A 422 7.44 -13.26 4.67
C ASN A 422 6.87 -14.49 3.94
N VAL A 423 5.57 -14.49 3.75
CA VAL A 423 4.84 -15.46 2.93
C VAL A 423 4.23 -14.73 1.74
N PHE A 424 4.73 -15.02 0.54
CA PHE A 424 4.20 -14.52 -0.74
C PHE A 424 3.48 -15.68 -1.42
N ALA A 425 2.16 -15.78 -1.23
CA ALA A 425 1.37 -16.96 -1.57
C ALA A 425 0.47 -16.79 -2.80
N SER A 426 0.55 -15.68 -3.52
CA SER A 426 -0.12 -15.52 -4.82
C SER A 426 0.69 -16.15 -5.96
N GLU A 427 0.05 -16.42 -7.10
CA GLU A 427 0.73 -16.98 -8.27
C GLU A 427 1.80 -16.07 -8.88
N PHE A 428 1.77 -14.76 -8.56
CA PHE A 428 2.82 -13.79 -8.86
C PHE A 428 3.31 -13.20 -7.54
N SER A 429 4.40 -13.75 -7.02
CA SER A 429 4.93 -13.41 -5.70
C SER A 429 5.71 -12.11 -5.67
N PHE A 430 6.59 -11.87 -6.68
CA PHE A 430 7.49 -10.73 -6.60
C PHE A 430 7.82 -10.15 -7.99
N ASP A 431 7.75 -8.84 -8.07
CA ASP A 431 8.04 -8.06 -9.27
C ASP A 431 9.21 -7.12 -8.97
N ASP A 432 10.42 -7.50 -9.43
CA ASP A 432 11.67 -6.86 -9.03
C ASP A 432 12.26 -6.00 -10.15
N TYR A 433 12.15 -4.69 -9.97
CA TYR A 433 12.78 -3.64 -10.77
C TYR A 433 13.79 -2.84 -9.95
N ALA A 434 14.47 -3.51 -9.01
CA ALA A 434 15.38 -2.90 -8.06
C ALA A 434 16.74 -3.62 -8.06
N GLN A 435 17.60 -3.24 -7.15
CA GLN A 435 18.88 -3.87 -6.84
C GLN A 435 19.23 -3.64 -5.36
N GLY A 436 20.07 -4.49 -4.80
CA GLY A 436 20.55 -4.34 -3.42
C GLY A 436 19.51 -4.74 -2.37
N ALA A 437 18.70 -5.77 -2.64
CA ALA A 437 17.80 -6.36 -1.67
C ALA A 437 18.36 -7.63 -1.03
N ALA A 438 17.90 -7.96 0.18
CA ALA A 438 18.16 -9.22 0.85
C ALA A 438 16.84 -9.95 1.16
N PHE A 439 16.74 -11.18 0.70
CA PHE A 439 15.60 -12.07 0.91
C PHE A 439 16.05 -13.24 1.79
N VAL A 440 15.59 -13.28 3.04
CA VAL A 440 16.04 -14.26 4.03
C VAL A 440 14.86 -15.01 4.63
N ASN A 441 14.86 -16.33 4.53
CA ASN A 441 13.84 -17.17 5.13
C ASN A 441 12.39 -16.86 4.68
N ASN A 442 12.15 -16.41 3.45
CA ASN A 442 10.81 -16.19 2.92
C ASN A 442 10.25 -17.46 2.24
N LEU A 443 8.93 -17.50 2.08
CA LEU A 443 8.23 -18.41 1.18
C LEU A 443 7.77 -17.64 -0.06
N PHE A 444 8.22 -18.08 -1.24
CA PHE A 444 7.72 -17.65 -2.55
C PHE A 444 6.91 -18.78 -3.17
N ALA A 445 5.60 -18.64 -3.22
CA ALA A 445 4.71 -19.66 -3.76
C ALA A 445 4.32 -19.42 -5.22
N GLY A 446 4.83 -18.36 -5.83
CA GLY A 446 4.52 -17.94 -7.20
C GLY A 446 5.73 -17.55 -8.00
N ARG A 447 5.46 -16.89 -9.13
CA ARG A 447 6.48 -16.39 -10.05
C ARG A 447 7.19 -15.17 -9.49
N ILE A 448 8.43 -15.02 -9.91
CA ILE A 448 9.25 -13.82 -9.71
C ILE A 448 9.64 -13.29 -11.09
N ARG A 449 9.59 -11.98 -11.28
CA ARG A 449 10.19 -11.28 -12.42
C ARG A 449 11.32 -10.39 -11.91
N HIS A 450 12.45 -10.40 -12.60
CA HIS A 450 13.56 -9.51 -12.32
C HIS A 450 13.94 -8.74 -13.59
N THR A 451 14.10 -7.42 -13.48
CA THR A 451 14.33 -6.55 -14.64
C THR A 451 15.20 -5.36 -14.26
N ALA A 452 16.27 -5.14 -15.01
CA ALA A 452 17.07 -3.91 -14.92
C ALA A 452 16.27 -2.71 -15.44
N VAL A 453 16.51 -1.51 -14.88
CA VAL A 453 15.90 -0.24 -15.30
C VAL A 453 17.00 0.74 -15.66
N LEU A 454 17.29 0.84 -16.95
CA LEU A 454 18.39 1.61 -17.51
C LEU A 454 17.94 2.90 -18.21
N ASP A 455 16.65 3.16 -18.25
CA ASP A 455 16.04 4.35 -18.89
C ASP A 455 15.87 5.55 -17.93
N ARG A 456 15.99 5.31 -16.64
CA ARG A 456 15.87 6.34 -15.59
C ARG A 456 16.73 6.02 -14.36
N SER A 457 17.36 7.05 -13.81
CA SER A 457 18.06 7.01 -12.52
C SER A 457 17.16 7.47 -11.39
N THR A 458 17.46 7.04 -10.17
CA THR A 458 16.81 7.54 -8.96
C THR A 458 17.84 7.92 -7.88
N PRO A 459 17.55 8.90 -7.03
CA PRO A 459 18.38 9.22 -5.88
C PRO A 459 18.48 8.07 -4.89
N TYR A 460 19.62 7.99 -4.20
CA TYR A 460 19.82 7.21 -2.99
C TYR A 460 20.39 8.09 -1.88
N HIS A 461 20.25 7.67 -0.65
CA HIS A 461 20.48 8.47 0.54
C HIS A 461 21.75 8.07 1.29
N PHE A 462 22.29 8.97 2.10
CA PHE A 462 23.23 8.57 3.16
C PHE A 462 22.51 7.70 4.21
N PRO A 463 23.22 6.80 4.89
CA PRO A 463 22.63 5.89 5.88
C PRO A 463 21.76 6.60 6.92
N HIS A 464 20.53 6.11 7.11
CA HIS A 464 19.58 6.53 8.16
C HIS A 464 19.16 8.02 8.15
N VAL A 465 19.36 8.72 7.04
CA VAL A 465 18.94 10.12 6.84
C VAL A 465 18.29 10.31 5.47
N THR A 466 17.65 11.45 5.27
CA THR A 466 16.99 11.80 4.01
C THR A 466 17.90 12.52 3.02
N ASP A 467 19.11 12.91 3.42
CA ASP A 467 20.07 13.57 2.55
C ASP A 467 20.46 12.66 1.39
N VAL A 468 20.36 13.19 0.18
CA VAL A 468 20.74 12.47 -1.04
C VAL A 468 22.26 12.34 -1.14
N ALA A 469 22.74 11.11 -1.28
CA ALA A 469 24.16 10.80 -1.48
C ALA A 469 24.53 10.77 -2.98
N GLY A 470 23.60 10.35 -3.84
CA GLY A 470 23.83 10.27 -5.28
C GLY A 470 22.59 9.82 -6.05
N GLU A 471 22.78 9.58 -7.35
CA GLU A 471 21.77 8.97 -8.23
C GLU A 471 22.41 7.81 -9.02
N ALA A 472 21.65 6.75 -9.23
CA ALA A 472 22.09 5.62 -10.04
C ALA A 472 20.95 5.03 -10.87
N PHE A 473 21.33 4.26 -11.91
CA PHE A 473 20.44 3.35 -12.62
C PHE A 473 20.30 2.03 -11.85
N VAL A 474 19.23 1.29 -12.08
CA VAL A 474 19.10 -0.09 -11.63
C VAL A 474 19.68 -1.01 -12.69
N TYR A 475 20.88 -1.49 -12.46
CA TYR A 475 21.56 -2.42 -13.34
C TYR A 475 21.01 -3.85 -13.21
N GLY A 476 20.28 -4.14 -12.14
CA GLY A 476 19.72 -5.45 -11.78
C GLY A 476 20.75 -6.37 -11.13
N GLY A 477 20.34 -7.08 -10.10
CA GLY A 477 21.21 -7.90 -9.26
C GLY A 477 21.67 -7.15 -8.00
N ASP A 478 22.85 -7.48 -7.49
CA ASP A 478 23.33 -7.07 -6.17
C ASP A 478 22.40 -7.53 -5.03
N ASP A 479 21.71 -8.66 -5.25
CA ASP A 479 20.71 -9.20 -4.34
C ASP A 479 21.24 -10.41 -3.57
N ARG A 480 20.63 -10.69 -2.41
CA ARG A 480 20.93 -11.83 -1.55
C ARG A 480 19.66 -12.64 -1.36
N TYR A 481 19.68 -13.91 -1.81
CA TYR A 481 18.61 -14.89 -1.57
C TYR A 481 19.14 -16.02 -0.72
N ILE A 482 18.83 -16.04 0.57
CA ILE A 482 19.40 -17.00 1.52
C ILE A 482 18.31 -17.68 2.33
N ASN A 483 18.35 -19.00 2.43
CA ASN A 483 17.42 -19.82 3.20
C ASN A 483 15.94 -19.68 2.79
N ASN A 484 15.61 -19.24 1.58
CA ASN A 484 14.22 -19.13 1.15
C ASN A 484 13.65 -20.50 0.71
N LEU A 485 12.33 -20.60 0.73
CA LEU A 485 11.59 -21.72 0.17
C LEU A 485 10.81 -21.23 -1.08
N PHE A 486 11.12 -21.81 -2.22
CA PHE A 486 10.43 -21.55 -3.49
C PHE A 486 9.51 -22.72 -3.83
N LEU A 487 8.24 -22.41 -4.01
CA LEU A 487 7.18 -23.38 -4.23
C LEU A 487 6.33 -22.92 -5.43
N ALA A 488 6.27 -23.70 -6.50
CA ALA A 488 5.39 -23.35 -7.60
C ALA A 488 3.95 -23.85 -7.33
N VAL A 489 3.01 -22.92 -7.05
CA VAL A 489 1.59 -23.25 -6.86
C VAL A 489 0.78 -22.96 -8.11
N GLY A 490 -0.27 -23.74 -8.36
CA GLY A 490 -1.18 -23.54 -9.48
C GLY A 490 -0.46 -23.49 -10.83
N ASP A 491 -0.75 -22.48 -11.62
CA ASP A 491 -0.10 -22.27 -12.92
C ASP A 491 1.29 -21.61 -12.82
N SER A 492 1.78 -21.27 -11.64
CA SER A 492 3.09 -20.61 -11.46
C SER A 492 4.28 -21.51 -11.83
N ALA A 493 4.10 -22.82 -11.90
CA ALA A 493 5.11 -23.74 -12.45
C ALA A 493 5.42 -23.48 -13.93
N LYS A 494 4.57 -22.76 -14.66
CA LYS A 494 4.79 -22.37 -16.05
C LYS A 494 5.30 -20.94 -16.11
N PRO A 495 6.40 -20.66 -16.83
CA PRO A 495 6.84 -19.29 -17.06
C PRO A 495 5.74 -18.44 -17.70
N LEU A 496 5.62 -17.19 -17.28
CA LEU A 496 4.69 -16.21 -17.84
C LEU A 496 5.47 -15.10 -18.55
N ARG A 497 5.14 -14.87 -19.82
CA ARG A 497 5.64 -13.70 -20.53
C ARG A 497 4.83 -12.48 -20.12
N THR A 498 5.49 -11.46 -19.61
CA THR A 498 4.90 -10.21 -19.18
C THR A 498 5.46 -9.04 -19.99
N ALA A 499 4.70 -7.98 -20.12
CA ALA A 499 5.19 -6.70 -20.63
C ALA A 499 5.04 -5.66 -19.50
N ASP A 500 6.02 -4.80 -19.33
CA ASP A 500 5.92 -3.65 -18.45
C ASP A 500 5.23 -2.47 -19.16
N ALA A 501 5.05 -1.35 -18.44
CA ALA A 501 4.48 -0.11 -18.96
C ALA A 501 5.24 0.47 -20.17
N ALA A 502 6.53 0.19 -20.29
CA ALA A 502 7.38 0.60 -21.40
C ALA A 502 7.34 -0.39 -22.56
N GLY A 503 6.60 -1.51 -22.43
CA GLY A 503 6.51 -2.58 -23.41
C GLY A 503 7.72 -3.53 -23.42
N ALA A 504 8.60 -3.47 -22.43
CA ALA A 504 9.70 -4.41 -22.28
C ALA A 504 9.14 -5.79 -21.89
N ALA A 505 9.37 -6.77 -22.76
CA ALA A 505 8.94 -8.14 -22.52
C ALA A 505 9.90 -8.82 -21.53
N GLY A 506 9.38 -9.23 -20.38
CA GLY A 506 10.08 -10.03 -19.38
C GLY A 506 9.50 -11.43 -19.25
N MET A 507 10.24 -12.31 -18.59
CA MET A 507 9.75 -13.61 -18.16
C MET A 507 9.62 -13.61 -16.64
N ALA A 508 8.47 -14.07 -16.15
CA ALA A 508 8.27 -14.36 -14.73
C ALA A 508 8.23 -15.87 -14.54
N GLU A 509 9.04 -16.39 -13.62
CA GLU A 509 9.13 -17.82 -13.33
C GLU A 509 9.31 -18.10 -11.84
N ALA A 510 8.98 -19.31 -11.40
CA ALA A 510 9.16 -19.71 -10.02
C ALA A 510 10.61 -20.13 -9.75
N GLY A 511 11.22 -19.57 -8.70
CA GLY A 511 12.61 -19.80 -8.32
C GLY A 511 13.54 -18.68 -8.73
N THR A 512 14.83 -18.98 -8.90
CA THR A 512 15.92 -18.01 -9.12
C THR A 512 16.68 -18.21 -10.44
N ALA A 513 16.21 -19.09 -11.33
CA ALA A 513 16.93 -19.43 -12.57
C ALA A 513 17.14 -18.23 -13.52
N PHE A 514 16.36 -17.15 -13.39
CA PHE A 514 16.59 -15.90 -14.12
C PHE A 514 17.94 -15.23 -13.78
N PHE A 515 18.60 -15.63 -12.71
CA PHE A 515 19.97 -15.23 -12.39
C PHE A 515 21.06 -16.10 -13.03
N ASP A 516 20.72 -17.03 -13.92
CA ASP A 516 21.73 -17.80 -14.65
C ASP A 516 22.69 -16.87 -15.43
N GLY A 517 23.98 -17.08 -15.21
CA GLY A 517 25.04 -16.27 -15.80
C GLY A 517 25.27 -14.90 -15.14
N TYR A 518 24.74 -14.69 -13.93
CA TYR A 518 25.19 -13.62 -13.06
C TYR A 518 26.41 -14.05 -12.25
N PRO A 519 27.37 -13.14 -11.94
CA PRO A 519 28.47 -13.46 -11.02
C PRO A 519 27.92 -13.85 -9.64
N CYS A 520 28.53 -14.86 -9.02
CA CYS A 520 28.08 -15.37 -7.72
C CYS A 520 28.85 -14.74 -6.55
N SER A 521 29.80 -13.85 -6.82
CA SER A 521 30.59 -13.14 -5.81
C SER A 521 31.05 -11.79 -6.32
N LEU A 522 31.40 -10.90 -5.38
CA LEU A 522 31.99 -9.61 -5.70
C LEU A 522 33.34 -9.77 -6.45
N ALA A 523 34.17 -10.73 -6.05
CA ALA A 523 35.45 -10.97 -6.70
C ALA A 523 35.32 -11.40 -8.17
N GLU A 524 34.33 -12.25 -8.47
CA GLU A 524 34.03 -12.62 -9.85
C GLU A 524 33.55 -11.42 -10.67
N TYR A 525 32.69 -10.60 -10.09
CA TYR A 525 32.22 -9.37 -10.73
C TYR A 525 33.38 -8.40 -11.01
N GLU A 526 34.26 -8.15 -10.05
CA GLU A 526 35.43 -7.29 -10.21
C GLU A 526 36.36 -7.79 -11.33
N GLN A 527 36.56 -9.10 -11.43
CA GLN A 527 37.31 -9.70 -12.54
C GLN A 527 36.61 -9.44 -13.89
N LEU A 528 35.31 -9.62 -13.98
CA LEU A 528 34.56 -9.36 -15.23
C LEU A 528 34.64 -7.88 -15.64
N ILE A 529 34.61 -6.95 -14.68
CA ILE A 529 34.80 -5.51 -14.93
C ILE A 529 36.20 -5.22 -15.48
N GLU A 530 37.25 -5.83 -14.92
CA GLU A 530 38.63 -5.66 -15.43
C GLU A 530 38.82 -6.23 -16.86
N GLU A 531 38.20 -7.36 -17.16
CA GLU A 531 38.33 -8.06 -18.44
C GLU A 531 37.50 -7.45 -19.57
N ALA A 532 36.43 -6.72 -19.26
CA ALA A 532 35.45 -6.27 -20.25
C ALA A 532 36.00 -5.22 -21.23
N GLY A 533 36.93 -4.36 -20.82
CA GLY A 533 37.63 -3.39 -21.69
C GLY A 533 36.71 -2.37 -22.38
N LEU A 534 35.55 -2.11 -21.79
CA LEU A 534 34.55 -1.16 -22.28
C LEU A 534 34.75 0.25 -21.69
N GLY A 535 34.05 1.24 -22.23
CA GLY A 535 33.98 2.56 -21.64
C GLY A 535 33.13 2.56 -20.35
N ASP A 536 33.30 3.56 -19.51
CA ASP A 536 32.76 3.62 -18.15
C ASP A 536 31.25 3.29 -18.06
N GLU A 537 30.38 4.07 -18.71
CA GLU A 537 28.93 3.79 -18.65
C GLU A 537 28.53 2.47 -19.33
N GLU A 538 29.16 2.14 -20.46
CA GLU A 538 28.85 0.92 -21.19
C GLU A 538 29.25 -0.32 -20.37
N LEU A 539 30.34 -0.22 -19.64
CA LEU A 539 30.84 -1.26 -18.74
C LEU A 539 29.79 -1.67 -17.71
N TYR A 540 29.29 -0.73 -16.94
CA TYR A 540 28.33 -1.00 -15.87
C TYR A 540 26.92 -1.34 -16.35
N ARG A 541 26.57 -0.98 -17.59
CA ARG A 541 25.32 -1.41 -18.23
C ARG A 541 25.38 -2.83 -18.80
N SER A 542 26.57 -3.30 -19.15
CA SER A 542 26.77 -4.57 -19.88
C SER A 542 27.18 -5.72 -18.98
N VAL A 543 27.93 -5.45 -17.91
CA VAL A 543 28.37 -6.48 -16.96
C VAL A 543 27.30 -6.65 -15.88
N LYS A 544 26.74 -7.85 -15.78
CA LYS A 544 25.74 -8.19 -14.77
C LYS A 544 26.31 -8.07 -13.37
N GLN A 545 25.55 -7.49 -12.44
CA GLN A 545 25.96 -7.35 -11.04
C GLN A 545 25.98 -8.69 -10.30
N PRO A 546 26.76 -8.83 -9.20
CA PRO A 546 26.81 -10.08 -8.47
C PRO A 546 25.48 -10.38 -7.77
N VAL A 547 25.15 -11.66 -7.61
CA VAL A 547 23.99 -12.12 -6.83
C VAL A 547 24.44 -13.23 -5.88
N LEU A 548 24.19 -13.05 -4.58
CA LEU A 548 24.50 -14.06 -3.56
C LEU A 548 23.28 -14.99 -3.39
N LEU A 549 23.40 -16.21 -3.90
CA LEU A 549 22.40 -17.26 -3.78
C LEU A 549 22.95 -18.40 -2.92
N ALA A 550 22.32 -18.69 -1.81
CA ALA A 550 22.79 -19.73 -0.88
C ALA A 550 21.68 -20.40 -0.09
N SER A 551 21.77 -21.71 0.04
CA SER A 551 20.92 -22.47 0.97
C SER A 551 19.42 -22.29 0.74
N ASN A 552 18.94 -22.05 -0.49
CA ASN A 552 17.52 -22.03 -0.79
C ASN A 552 16.98 -23.42 -1.10
N ALA A 553 15.67 -23.61 -0.96
CA ALA A 553 14.96 -24.84 -1.25
C ALA A 553 13.91 -24.63 -2.34
N TYR A 554 13.81 -25.57 -3.28
CA TYR A 554 12.97 -25.47 -4.48
C TYR A 554 12.10 -26.71 -4.63
N VAL A 555 10.79 -26.53 -4.80
CA VAL A 555 9.84 -27.64 -4.95
C VAL A 555 8.82 -27.38 -6.04
N SER A 556 8.18 -28.45 -6.50
CA SER A 556 7.04 -28.42 -7.42
C SER A 556 7.32 -27.69 -8.74
N GLY A 557 8.56 -27.75 -9.24
CA GLY A 557 8.96 -27.13 -10.50
C GLY A 557 9.56 -25.72 -10.37
N ALA A 558 9.73 -25.19 -9.16
CA ALA A 558 10.57 -24.02 -8.95
C ALA A 558 12.04 -24.36 -9.26
N LYS A 559 12.78 -23.42 -9.87
CA LYS A 559 14.12 -23.67 -10.42
C LYS A 559 15.19 -22.86 -9.69
N ALA A 560 16.26 -23.53 -9.29
CA ALA A 560 17.47 -22.88 -8.77
C ALA A 560 18.31 -22.31 -9.92
N ALA A 561 19.01 -21.20 -9.68
CA ALA A 561 20.08 -20.74 -10.56
C ALA A 561 21.27 -21.71 -10.50
N SER A 562 21.97 -21.85 -11.64
CA SER A 562 23.05 -22.83 -11.79
C SER A 562 24.26 -22.57 -10.90
N GLY A 563 24.47 -21.33 -10.47
CA GLY A 563 25.58 -20.91 -9.60
C GLY A 563 25.28 -20.94 -8.09
N GLU A 564 24.09 -21.39 -7.67
CA GLU A 564 23.70 -21.34 -6.26
C GLU A 564 24.43 -22.37 -5.39
N ALA A 565 24.98 -21.92 -4.27
CA ALA A 565 25.59 -22.78 -3.27
C ALA A 565 24.53 -23.46 -2.37
N GLU A 566 24.68 -24.77 -2.14
CA GLU A 566 23.83 -25.55 -1.22
C GLU A 566 22.33 -25.55 -1.55
N ALA A 567 21.95 -25.34 -2.81
CA ALA A 567 20.56 -25.47 -3.24
C ALA A 567 20.03 -26.89 -3.01
N VAL A 568 18.80 -27.01 -2.51
CA VAL A 568 18.09 -28.30 -2.44
C VAL A 568 16.87 -28.24 -3.33
N VAL A 569 16.82 -29.13 -4.32
CA VAL A 569 15.74 -29.19 -5.30
C VAL A 569 15.01 -30.53 -5.18
N SER A 570 13.68 -30.50 -5.20
CA SER A 570 12.86 -31.70 -5.27
C SER A 570 11.74 -31.52 -6.29
N ASP A 571 11.59 -32.48 -7.18
CA ASP A 571 10.46 -32.57 -8.11
C ASP A 571 9.20 -33.19 -7.50
N ASP A 572 9.32 -33.70 -6.27
CA ASP A 572 8.17 -34.27 -5.55
C ASP A 572 7.12 -33.18 -5.27
N GLY A 573 5.86 -33.61 -5.28
CA GLY A 573 4.73 -32.70 -5.07
C GLY A 573 4.71 -32.11 -3.66
N SER A 574 4.31 -30.85 -3.60
CA SER A 574 4.05 -30.12 -2.37
C SER A 574 2.68 -29.46 -2.44
N SER A 575 2.18 -29.00 -1.31
CA SER A 575 0.93 -28.23 -1.25
C SER A 575 1.02 -27.11 -0.22
N LEU A 576 0.32 -26.02 -0.51
CA LEU A 576 0.13 -24.87 0.37
C LEU A 576 -1.36 -24.59 0.45
N ALA A 577 -1.89 -24.48 1.67
CA ALA A 577 -3.24 -24.05 1.92
C ALA A 577 -3.28 -23.01 3.05
N LEU A 578 -4.11 -22.01 2.86
CA LEU A 578 -4.38 -20.98 3.86
C LEU A 578 -5.85 -21.10 4.31
N ARG A 579 -6.07 -21.14 5.61
CA ARG A 579 -7.41 -21.09 6.22
C ARG A 579 -7.51 -19.80 7.02
N GLU A 580 -8.56 -19.04 6.77
CA GLU A 580 -8.74 -17.71 7.35
C GLU A 580 -10.01 -17.58 8.16
N THR A 581 -9.94 -16.73 9.17
CA THR A 581 -11.06 -16.09 9.84
C THR A 581 -10.84 -14.58 9.83
N ASP A 582 -11.77 -13.80 10.35
CA ASP A 582 -11.60 -12.34 10.45
C ASP A 582 -10.36 -11.94 11.26
N ASP A 583 -10.01 -12.72 12.28
CA ASP A 583 -8.96 -12.39 13.25
C ASP A 583 -7.72 -13.29 13.16
N GLU A 584 -7.72 -14.37 12.37
CA GLU A 584 -6.64 -15.35 12.31
C GLU A 584 -6.38 -15.86 10.89
N LEU A 585 -5.12 -16.18 10.61
CA LEU A 585 -4.70 -16.86 9.39
C LEU A 585 -3.78 -18.04 9.72
N TRP A 586 -4.17 -19.21 9.24
CA TRP A 586 -3.49 -20.47 9.43
C TRP A 586 -2.91 -20.98 8.12
N MET A 587 -1.70 -21.51 8.16
CA MET A 587 -1.02 -22.11 7.02
C MET A 587 -0.82 -23.62 7.23
N THR A 588 -1.18 -24.39 6.22
CA THR A 588 -0.80 -25.80 6.09
C THR A 588 0.12 -25.94 4.88
N ILE A 589 1.29 -26.51 5.10
CA ILE A 589 2.25 -26.76 4.02
C ILE A 589 2.73 -28.21 4.09
N SER A 590 2.64 -28.93 2.97
CA SER A 590 3.19 -30.28 2.82
C SER A 590 4.43 -30.22 1.93
N LEU A 591 5.54 -30.73 2.43
CA LEU A 591 6.85 -30.69 1.76
C LEU A 591 7.46 -32.09 1.74
N PRO A 592 8.24 -32.44 0.68
CA PRO A 592 9.08 -33.63 0.64
C PRO A 592 10.07 -33.66 1.82
N GLU A 593 10.43 -34.86 2.28
CA GLU A 593 11.38 -35.03 3.40
C GLU A 593 12.74 -34.40 3.12
N SER A 594 13.24 -34.45 1.89
CA SER A 594 14.49 -33.79 1.48
C SER A 594 14.48 -32.28 1.73
N ILE A 595 13.32 -31.64 1.60
CA ILE A 595 13.12 -30.20 1.83
C ILE A 595 12.87 -29.93 3.33
N ARG A 596 12.04 -30.74 3.98
CA ARG A 596 11.75 -30.61 5.43
C ARG A 596 13.00 -30.72 6.28
N SER A 597 13.93 -31.59 5.89
CA SER A 597 15.21 -31.84 6.56
C SER A 597 16.31 -30.86 6.15
N ALA A 598 16.12 -30.08 5.08
CA ALA A 598 17.08 -29.09 4.64
C ALA A 598 17.11 -27.90 5.62
N THR A 599 18.28 -27.63 6.16
CA THR A 599 18.49 -26.56 7.13
C THR A 599 19.48 -25.52 6.61
N GLY A 600 19.44 -24.35 7.18
CA GLY A 600 20.38 -23.26 6.93
C GLY A 600 20.78 -22.54 8.23
N PRO A 601 21.87 -21.77 8.22
CA PRO A 601 22.32 -21.01 9.38
C PRO A 601 21.39 -19.83 9.70
N VAL A 602 21.50 -19.28 10.92
CA VAL A 602 20.95 -17.97 11.26
C VAL A 602 21.73 -16.91 10.51
N ILE A 603 21.04 -16.01 9.82
CA ILE A 603 21.63 -14.94 8.99
C ILE A 603 21.58 -13.62 9.75
N SER A 604 22.67 -12.85 9.63
CA SER A 604 22.83 -11.56 10.28
C SER A 604 23.32 -10.48 9.31
N THR A 605 23.36 -9.24 9.76
CA THR A 605 23.98 -8.10 9.04
C THR A 605 25.38 -8.44 8.52
N ALA A 606 26.19 -9.15 9.30
CA ALA A 606 27.55 -9.51 8.90
C ALA A 606 27.60 -10.48 7.71
N ASP A 607 26.59 -11.33 7.54
CA ASP A 607 26.46 -12.27 6.44
C ASP A 607 25.93 -11.58 5.16
N LEU A 608 25.14 -10.53 5.30
CA LEU A 608 24.51 -9.79 4.20
C LEU A 608 25.42 -8.70 3.61
N GLY A 609 26.28 -8.09 4.43
CA GLY A 609 27.21 -7.04 4.01
C GLY A 609 26.52 -5.72 3.66
N GLN A 610 26.92 -5.11 2.53
CA GLN A 610 26.39 -3.85 2.01
C GLN A 610 25.98 -4.02 0.55
N PRO A 611 24.95 -3.32 0.05
CA PRO A 611 24.75 -3.13 -1.37
C PRO A 611 25.93 -2.40 -2.02
N ARG A 612 26.14 -2.63 -3.32
CA ARG A 612 27.26 -2.02 -4.05
C ARG A 612 27.14 -0.51 -4.27
N ILE A 613 25.90 -0.03 -4.45
CA ILE A 613 25.65 1.38 -4.78
C ILE A 613 25.56 2.23 -3.51
N VAL A 614 24.98 1.69 -2.45
CA VAL A 614 24.69 2.41 -1.21
C VAL A 614 25.61 1.94 -0.10
N GLU A 615 26.31 2.87 0.56
CA GLU A 615 27.23 2.57 1.66
C GLU A 615 26.49 2.40 3.00
N GLU A 616 25.43 1.57 3.02
CA GLU A 616 24.63 1.25 4.19
C GLU A 616 24.53 -0.27 4.34
N TYR A 617 24.68 -0.77 5.58
CA TYR A 617 24.52 -2.19 5.85
C TYR A 617 23.05 -2.60 5.86
N PHE A 618 22.80 -3.90 5.68
CA PHE A 618 21.48 -4.48 5.97
C PHE A 618 21.30 -4.55 7.49
N GLU A 619 20.71 -3.52 8.08
CA GLU A 619 20.55 -3.35 9.52
C GLU A 619 19.18 -2.76 9.87
N ASN A 620 18.84 -2.70 11.14
CA ASN A 620 17.60 -2.09 11.60
C ASN A 620 17.66 -0.57 11.45
N PRO A 621 16.50 0.15 11.36
CA PRO A 621 16.44 1.61 11.24
C PRO A 621 17.13 2.42 12.34
N ASP A 622 17.50 1.78 13.45
CA ASP A 622 18.26 2.38 14.54
C ASP A 622 19.78 2.11 14.46
N GLY A 623 20.25 1.47 13.37
CA GLY A 623 21.63 1.08 13.15
C GLY A 623 22.06 -0.19 13.92
N SER A 624 21.13 -0.87 14.58
CA SER A 624 21.45 -2.14 15.23
C SER A 624 21.47 -3.29 14.22
N PRO A 625 22.33 -4.31 14.41
CA PRO A 625 22.39 -5.43 13.49
C PRO A 625 21.06 -6.19 13.41
N ILE A 626 20.68 -6.60 12.20
CA ILE A 626 19.64 -7.61 11.97
C ILE A 626 20.20 -8.98 12.34
N VAL A 627 19.40 -9.80 13.02
CA VAL A 627 19.64 -11.22 13.26
C VAL A 627 18.32 -11.96 13.04
N VAL A 628 18.25 -12.83 12.03
CA VAL A 628 17.03 -13.57 11.67
C VAL A 628 16.94 -14.85 12.52
N ASP A 629 16.81 -14.69 13.82
CA ASP A 629 16.82 -15.76 14.83
C ASP A 629 15.41 -16.21 15.26
N ARG A 630 14.36 -15.63 14.69
CA ARG A 630 12.96 -16.01 14.88
C ARG A 630 12.27 -16.26 13.56
N ASP A 631 11.25 -17.08 13.58
CA ASP A 631 10.41 -17.36 12.44
C ASP A 631 9.14 -16.47 12.43
N ILE A 632 8.28 -16.61 11.42
CA ILE A 632 7.06 -15.80 11.26
C ILE A 632 6.10 -15.91 12.47
N THR A 633 6.15 -17.00 13.23
CA THR A 633 5.33 -17.20 14.44
C THR A 633 5.97 -16.61 15.70
N GLY A 634 7.21 -16.10 15.58
CA GLY A 634 8.04 -15.66 16.72
C GLY A 634 8.79 -16.79 17.41
N ALA A 635 8.70 -18.04 16.92
CA ALA A 635 9.46 -19.16 17.46
C ALA A 635 10.95 -18.99 17.16
N ALA A 636 11.80 -19.34 18.15
CA ALA A 636 13.24 -19.20 17.99
C ALA A 636 13.78 -20.20 16.96
N ARG A 637 14.70 -19.71 16.09
CA ARG A 637 15.49 -20.54 15.20
C ARG A 637 16.72 -21.05 15.96
N GLY A 638 17.01 -22.35 15.84
CA GLY A 638 18.28 -22.91 16.31
C GLY A 638 19.45 -22.45 15.43
N ALA A 639 20.68 -22.83 15.79
CA ALA A 639 21.88 -22.51 15.00
C ALA A 639 21.77 -22.93 13.53
N CYS A 640 21.00 -24.00 13.26
CA CYS A 640 20.53 -24.41 11.95
C CYS A 640 19.02 -24.70 12.05
N SER A 641 18.21 -24.13 11.18
CA SER A 641 16.75 -24.32 11.16
C SER A 641 16.24 -24.55 9.75
N ALA A 642 15.00 -24.98 9.61
CA ALA A 642 14.39 -25.19 8.30
C ALA A 642 14.44 -23.89 7.46
N ARG A 643 14.58 -24.06 6.15
CA ARG A 643 14.54 -22.97 5.16
C ARG A 643 13.10 -22.49 4.97
N GLY A 644 12.92 -21.21 4.67
CA GLY A 644 11.61 -20.57 4.57
C GLY A 644 11.12 -19.98 5.90
N PRO A 645 9.83 -19.54 5.97
CA PRO A 645 9.33 -18.68 7.05
C PRO A 645 9.14 -19.38 8.40
N LEU A 646 9.19 -20.71 8.46
CA LEU A 646 9.05 -21.51 9.71
C LEU A 646 10.40 -22.07 10.15
N ALA A 647 10.65 -22.11 11.45
CA ALA A 647 11.85 -22.71 12.01
C ALA A 647 11.88 -24.26 11.87
N ALA A 648 10.71 -24.87 11.73
CA ALA A 648 10.52 -26.30 11.45
C ALA A 648 9.17 -26.54 10.79
N TYR A 649 9.08 -27.59 9.95
CA TYR A 649 7.85 -28.00 9.29
C TYR A 649 7.33 -29.29 9.93
N GLY A 650 6.11 -29.22 10.49
CA GLY A 650 5.35 -30.35 11.04
C GLY A 650 4.16 -30.72 10.16
N ASP A 651 3.42 -31.73 10.59
CA ASP A 651 2.14 -32.09 10.00
C ASP A 651 1.03 -31.31 10.73
N GLY A 652 0.31 -30.44 10.03
CA GLY A 652 -0.80 -29.67 10.61
C GLY A 652 -0.80 -28.20 10.27
N GLU A 653 -1.79 -27.49 10.81
CA GLU A 653 -1.95 -26.04 10.62
C GLU A 653 -1.06 -25.27 11.60
N VAL A 654 -0.47 -24.19 11.12
CA VAL A 654 0.32 -23.26 11.92
C VAL A 654 -0.33 -21.88 11.85
N LEU A 655 -0.58 -21.25 12.99
CA LEU A 655 -1.06 -19.88 13.07
C LEU A 655 0.08 -18.94 12.66
N ILE A 656 -0.07 -18.24 11.53
CA ILE A 656 0.96 -17.36 10.97
C ILE A 656 0.61 -15.87 11.07
N TRP A 657 -0.64 -15.56 11.41
CA TRP A 657 -1.08 -14.19 11.66
C TRP A 657 -2.29 -14.17 12.59
N SER A 658 -2.32 -13.21 13.52
CA SER A 658 -3.49 -12.90 14.35
C SER A 658 -3.59 -11.39 14.58
N LYS A 659 -4.84 -10.93 14.69
CA LYS A 659 -5.16 -9.52 14.94
C LYS A 659 -4.81 -9.08 16.36
#